data_a8feca492a733c99c024b96a882001ad
#
_entry.id   a8feca492a733c99c024b96a882001ad
#
_cell.length_a   1.000
_cell.length_b   1.000
_cell.length_c   1.000
_cell.angle_alpha   90.00
_cell.angle_beta   90.00
_cell.angle_gamma   90.00
#
_symmetry.space_group_name_H-M   'P 1'
#
loop_
_entity.id
_entity.type
_entity.pdbx_description
1 polymer ?
#
loop_
_entity_poly.entity_id
_entity_poly.type
_entity_poly.pdbx_seq_one_letter_code
_entity_poly.pdbx_strand_id
1 'polypeptide(L)'
;MRAAQKIKSPITAGVAKVPVVMQMEALECGAASLAMILAYYEKWVPLEQVRLDCGVSRDGSNARNILRAARSYGLTAKGYRYEPEGLKANGKFPCIIHWNFNHFVVLNGFRGNKAVLNDPAKGTYSVPMQTFDDSFTGICLFFEPAEGFVPEGKPQSMLQYAKKRLVGAGTAIAFVTLTTVISSLLGIVTPAFSRIFLDRLLTGESPEWLMPFTLALAGISVLQLIVAWIQAVYSLRINGKLAMVGNTTFLWKVLHMPMAFFSQRMAGDIQGRQSANAMIAEQLVGTLAPLALNAAMMVFYLVVMLRYSVLLTLIGLVSILANLVLSSVISKKRINLTRVQMRDAGKLAGTTVAGIEMIETIKASGAENGFFEKWAGYQASVNTSQVRFQRMNQLLGLLPALVSSICSTAVLMTGVFLAMQGSFTVGMIMAFQGFLSSFLSPATTLISAGQTLQEMRTDMERIEDVMRYPDDDVFAEDSGDESTEYGKLSGNIELKNVTFGYSRLAEPLIRDFNLTLRPGDRVAFVGASGCGKSTISKLISGLYKPWSGEILFDGKPISQIDRCVFTGSLAVVDQDIILFEDTIANNIKMWDNSIEDFEMIMAARDAQLHEDIMRREGGYQYKLTEGGKDLSGGQRQRMEIARVLAQDPTIILLDEATSALDAKTEYDVVRSIKDRGITCIVVAHRLSTIRDCDEIIVMEQGNVVERGTHEELMKNGGAYTRLVSNE
;
A
#
# COMPACT_ATOMS: atom_id res chain seq x y z
N MET A 1 13.59 -20.45 32.99
CA MET A 1 12.73 -19.45 33.68
C MET A 1 13.01 -18.09 33.06
N ARG A 2 12.11 -17.53 32.22
CA ARG A 2 12.23 -16.14 31.73
C ARG A 2 11.91 -15.23 32.92
N ALA A 3 12.81 -14.29 33.26
CA ALA A 3 12.58 -13.28 34.27
C ALA A 3 11.23 -12.58 33.96
N ALA A 4 10.36 -12.46 34.95
CA ALA A 4 9.07 -11.79 34.84
C ALA A 4 9.33 -10.35 34.37
N GLN A 5 9.04 -10.09 33.11
CA GLN A 5 9.20 -8.78 32.49
C GLN A 5 8.19 -7.86 33.17
N LYS A 6 8.65 -6.79 33.81
CA LYS A 6 7.83 -5.86 34.59
C LYS A 6 6.90 -5.12 33.62
N ILE A 7 5.63 -5.51 33.58
CA ILE A 7 4.61 -4.89 32.73
C ILE A 7 4.51 -3.39 33.09
N LYS A 8 4.54 -2.52 32.07
CA LYS A 8 4.37 -1.08 32.28
C LYS A 8 2.96 -0.77 32.80
N SER A 9 2.86 0.19 33.68
CA SER A 9 1.59 0.73 34.16
C SER A 9 1.27 2.04 33.47
N PRO A 10 0.00 2.41 33.32
CA PRO A 10 -0.36 3.73 32.85
C PRO A 10 0.15 4.80 33.82
N ILE A 11 0.52 5.97 33.29
CA ILE A 11 0.98 7.10 34.08
C ILE A 11 -0.16 8.09 34.29
N THR A 12 -0.19 8.74 35.45
CA THR A 12 -1.19 9.78 35.77
C THR A 12 -0.67 11.19 35.58
N ALA A 13 0.65 11.37 35.47
CA ALA A 13 1.27 12.67 35.25
C ALA A 13 2.45 12.56 34.27
N GLY A 14 2.66 13.63 33.48
CA GLY A 14 3.75 13.67 32.51
C GLY A 14 3.36 13.15 31.13
N VAL A 15 4.34 12.61 30.37
CA VAL A 15 4.14 12.15 29.00
C VAL A 15 4.68 10.73 28.85
N ALA A 16 3.81 9.78 28.51
CA ALA A 16 4.17 8.42 28.21
C ALA A 16 5.01 8.33 26.90
N LYS A 17 6.02 7.47 26.88
CA LYS A 17 6.78 7.17 25.65
C LYS A 17 6.09 6.03 24.90
N VAL A 18 5.19 6.38 24.00
CA VAL A 18 4.43 5.42 23.19
C VAL A 18 5.10 5.25 21.82
N PRO A 19 5.36 4.01 21.38
CA PRO A 19 5.82 3.77 20.01
C PRO A 19 4.76 4.26 19.00
N VAL A 20 5.18 4.87 17.91
CA VAL A 20 4.26 5.31 16.85
C VAL A 20 4.05 4.18 15.87
N VAL A 21 2.78 3.81 15.66
CA VAL A 21 2.33 2.94 14.58
C VAL A 21 1.53 3.81 13.62
N MET A 22 2.01 3.91 12.38
CA MET A 22 1.32 4.72 11.37
C MET A 22 0.17 3.91 10.76
N GLN A 23 -0.97 4.59 10.53
CA GLN A 23 -2.03 4.01 9.72
C GLN A 23 -1.57 3.86 8.27
N MET A 24 -1.96 2.80 7.64
CA MET A 24 -1.67 2.51 6.23
C MET A 24 -2.84 2.94 5.35
N GLU A 25 -4.07 2.86 5.89
CA GLU A 25 -5.31 3.23 5.22
C GLU A 25 -6.02 4.39 5.96
N ALA A 26 -6.87 5.11 5.23
CA ALA A 26 -7.56 6.29 5.79
C ALA A 26 -8.50 5.93 6.95
N LEU A 27 -9.07 4.73 6.95
CA LEU A 27 -10.16 4.31 7.86
C LEU A 27 -9.69 3.53 9.09
N GLU A 28 -8.38 3.28 9.26
CA GLU A 28 -7.85 2.43 10.33
C GLU A 28 -7.23 3.18 11.51
N CYS A 29 -7.54 4.47 11.65
CA CYS A 29 -6.99 5.28 12.75
C CYS A 29 -7.24 4.66 14.14
N GLY A 30 -8.41 4.04 14.36
CA GLY A 30 -8.74 3.36 15.61
C GLY A 30 -7.89 2.12 15.86
N ALA A 31 -7.69 1.27 14.83
CA ALA A 31 -6.85 0.09 14.91
C ALA A 31 -5.37 0.45 15.11
N ALA A 32 -4.85 1.44 14.40
CA ALA A 32 -3.48 1.92 14.56
C ALA A 32 -3.25 2.55 15.95
N SER A 33 -4.23 3.28 16.49
CA SER A 33 -4.19 3.80 17.84
C SER A 33 -4.16 2.68 18.88
N LEU A 34 -4.97 1.61 18.70
CA LEU A 34 -4.93 0.44 19.58
C LEU A 34 -3.58 -0.30 19.48
N ALA A 35 -3.03 -0.46 18.28
CA ALA A 35 -1.70 -1.05 18.08
C ALA A 35 -0.60 -0.27 18.81
N MET A 36 -0.67 1.07 18.88
CA MET A 36 0.24 1.90 19.68
C MET A 36 0.09 1.63 21.19
N ILE A 37 -1.14 1.47 21.69
CA ILE A 37 -1.40 1.11 23.10
C ILE A 37 -0.84 -0.27 23.41
N LEU A 38 -1.08 -1.27 22.57
CA LEU A 38 -0.54 -2.62 22.72
C LEU A 38 1.01 -2.60 22.73
N ALA A 39 1.62 -1.86 21.81
CA ALA A 39 3.07 -1.69 21.73
C ALA A 39 3.66 -0.98 22.97
N TYR A 40 2.93 -0.05 23.59
CA TYR A 40 3.32 0.56 24.86
C TYR A 40 3.43 -0.47 25.99
N TYR A 41 2.51 -1.44 26.03
CA TYR A 41 2.54 -2.57 26.95
C TYR A 41 3.40 -3.74 26.49
N GLU A 42 4.25 -3.53 25.46
CA GLU A 42 5.19 -4.53 24.92
C GLU A 42 4.50 -5.75 24.25
N LYS A 43 3.25 -5.58 23.82
CA LYS A 43 2.55 -6.55 22.97
C LYS A 43 2.54 -6.03 21.53
N TRP A 44 3.38 -6.64 20.69
CA TRP A 44 3.52 -6.24 19.29
C TRP A 44 2.66 -7.13 18.41
N VAL A 45 1.52 -6.61 17.99
CA VAL A 45 0.60 -7.27 17.07
C VAL A 45 0.68 -6.57 15.72
N PRO A 46 0.73 -7.29 14.59
CA PRO A 46 0.67 -6.67 13.25
C PRO A 46 -0.60 -5.82 13.11
N LEU A 47 -0.48 -4.65 12.46
CA LEU A 47 -1.60 -3.71 12.34
C LEU A 47 -2.79 -4.35 11.62
N GLU A 48 -2.51 -5.19 10.64
CA GLU A 48 -3.48 -5.97 9.90
C GLU A 48 -4.37 -6.84 10.82
N GLN A 49 -3.76 -7.57 11.76
CA GLN A 49 -4.52 -8.36 12.72
C GLN A 49 -5.38 -7.47 13.62
N VAL A 50 -4.82 -6.36 14.10
CA VAL A 50 -5.57 -5.38 14.91
C VAL A 50 -6.73 -4.77 14.12
N ARG A 51 -6.55 -4.56 12.81
CA ARG A 51 -7.60 -4.08 11.90
C ARG A 51 -8.76 -5.06 11.82
N LEU A 52 -8.47 -6.34 11.61
CA LEU A 52 -9.48 -7.41 11.57
C LEU A 52 -10.22 -7.50 12.91
N ASP A 53 -9.50 -7.49 14.03
CA ASP A 53 -10.08 -7.62 15.36
C ASP A 53 -10.87 -6.37 15.80
N CYS A 54 -10.54 -5.19 15.26
CA CYS A 54 -11.35 -3.97 15.40
C CYS A 54 -12.56 -3.93 14.45
N GLY A 55 -12.69 -4.89 13.52
CA GLY A 55 -13.78 -4.93 12.54
C GLY A 55 -13.82 -3.67 11.69
N VAL A 56 -12.66 -3.19 11.22
CA VAL A 56 -12.60 -2.02 10.33
C VAL A 56 -13.32 -2.34 9.05
N SER A 57 -14.34 -1.55 8.73
CA SER A 57 -15.13 -1.64 7.50
C SER A 57 -14.93 -0.39 6.64
N ARG A 58 -15.77 -0.23 5.61
CA ARG A 58 -15.83 1.00 4.78
C ARG A 58 -16.07 2.27 5.60
N ASP A 59 -16.71 2.15 6.76
CA ASP A 59 -17.04 3.27 7.66
C ASP A 59 -15.98 3.46 8.78
N GLY A 60 -14.88 2.71 8.71
CA GLY A 60 -13.84 2.71 9.74
C GLY A 60 -14.17 1.82 10.94
N SER A 61 -13.60 2.16 12.10
CA SER A 61 -13.87 1.49 13.37
C SER A 61 -14.50 2.46 14.37
N ASN A 62 -15.47 1.97 15.16
CA ASN A 62 -16.06 2.75 16.24
C ASN A 62 -15.40 2.48 17.60
N ALA A 63 -15.62 3.34 18.59
CA ALA A 63 -15.03 3.23 19.92
C ALA A 63 -15.37 1.90 20.62
N ARG A 64 -16.58 1.35 20.40
CA ARG A 64 -17.03 0.06 20.96
C ARG A 64 -16.20 -1.08 20.45
N ASN A 65 -15.92 -1.10 19.15
CA ASN A 65 -15.11 -2.13 18.50
C ASN A 65 -13.65 -2.08 18.96
N ILE A 66 -13.08 -0.88 19.11
CA ILE A 66 -11.72 -0.69 19.67
C ILE A 66 -11.64 -1.27 21.08
N LEU A 67 -12.62 -0.96 21.94
CA LEU A 67 -12.65 -1.50 23.32
C LEU A 67 -12.82 -3.02 23.34
N ARG A 68 -13.62 -3.60 22.43
CA ARG A 68 -13.81 -5.04 22.31
C ARG A 68 -12.53 -5.73 21.87
N ALA A 69 -11.86 -5.21 20.85
CA ALA A 69 -10.58 -5.71 20.39
C ALA A 69 -9.49 -5.59 21.46
N ALA A 70 -9.44 -4.49 22.21
CA ALA A 70 -8.49 -4.33 23.31
C ALA A 70 -8.67 -5.41 24.39
N ARG A 71 -9.92 -5.76 24.70
CA ARG A 71 -10.24 -6.82 25.68
C ARG A 71 -9.85 -8.21 25.21
N SER A 72 -9.98 -8.51 23.91
CA SER A 72 -9.53 -9.82 23.35
C SER A 72 -8.01 -9.96 23.43
N TYR A 73 -7.27 -8.85 23.44
CA TYR A 73 -5.81 -8.85 23.64
C TYR A 73 -5.37 -8.91 25.11
N GLY A 74 -6.32 -9.02 26.06
CA GLY A 74 -6.04 -9.11 27.49
C GLY A 74 -5.88 -7.76 28.18
N LEU A 75 -6.40 -6.67 27.60
CA LEU A 75 -6.45 -5.38 28.27
C LEU A 75 -7.82 -5.17 28.94
N THR A 76 -7.84 -4.56 30.12
CA THR A 76 -9.03 -3.94 30.68
C THR A 76 -9.23 -2.59 29.97
N ALA A 77 -10.33 -2.46 29.21
CA ALA A 77 -10.59 -1.30 28.40
C ALA A 77 -11.97 -0.70 28.71
N LYS A 78 -12.00 0.62 29.02
CA LYS A 78 -13.22 1.35 29.38
C LYS A 78 -13.25 2.71 28.67
N GLY A 79 -14.44 3.13 28.23
CA GLY A 79 -14.69 4.44 27.66
C GLY A 79 -15.23 5.40 28.72
N TYR A 80 -14.79 6.66 28.65
CA TYR A 80 -15.19 7.72 29.53
C TYR A 80 -15.44 9.02 28.76
N ARG A 81 -16.17 9.93 29.37
CA ARG A 81 -16.34 11.28 28.88
C ARG A 81 -15.71 12.25 29.88
N TYR A 82 -14.81 13.10 29.40
CA TYR A 82 -14.11 14.10 30.20
C TYR A 82 -14.05 15.42 29.46
N GLU A 83 -14.11 16.50 30.23
CA GLU A 83 -13.65 17.82 29.78
C GLU A 83 -12.10 17.88 29.82
N PRO A 84 -11.44 18.70 28.98
CA PRO A 84 -9.98 18.77 28.87
C PRO A 84 -9.23 18.91 30.20
N GLU A 85 -9.73 19.76 31.11
CA GLU A 85 -9.13 19.98 32.44
C GLU A 85 -9.29 18.75 33.36
N GLY A 86 -10.47 18.11 33.33
CA GLY A 86 -10.74 16.89 34.05
C GLY A 86 -9.89 15.73 33.55
N LEU A 87 -9.66 15.63 32.25
CA LEU A 87 -8.78 14.64 31.65
C LEU A 87 -7.32 14.88 32.04
N LYS A 88 -6.89 16.14 32.13
CA LYS A 88 -5.53 16.50 32.57
C LYS A 88 -5.30 16.15 34.04
N ALA A 89 -6.31 16.32 34.90
CA ALA A 89 -6.20 16.05 36.32
C ALA A 89 -6.31 14.59 36.71
N ASN A 90 -7.23 13.84 36.07
CA ASN A 90 -7.59 12.46 36.45
C ASN A 90 -7.31 11.40 35.36
N GLY A 91 -6.69 11.79 34.23
CA GLY A 91 -6.44 10.90 33.12
C GLY A 91 -5.36 9.86 33.43
N LYS A 92 -5.50 8.69 32.80
CA LYS A 92 -4.48 7.64 32.76
C LYS A 92 -3.90 7.56 31.35
N PHE A 93 -2.58 7.77 31.23
CA PHE A 93 -1.89 7.86 29.93
C PHE A 93 -0.97 6.66 29.70
N PRO A 94 -0.85 6.16 28.46
CA PRO A 94 -1.52 6.66 27.25
C PRO A 94 -2.99 6.26 27.18
N CYS A 95 -3.81 7.08 26.51
CA CYS A 95 -5.19 6.76 26.21
C CYS A 95 -5.55 7.13 24.76
N ILE A 96 -6.56 6.48 24.18
CA ILE A 96 -7.09 6.86 22.87
C ILE A 96 -8.17 7.91 23.07
N ILE A 97 -8.13 8.99 22.29
CA ILE A 97 -9.12 10.04 22.29
C ILE A 97 -9.75 10.18 20.90
N HIS A 98 -11.01 10.60 20.88
CA HIS A 98 -11.71 10.93 19.65
C HIS A 98 -11.46 12.41 19.31
N TRP A 99 -11.06 12.67 18.07
CA TRP A 99 -10.49 13.93 17.60
C TRP A 99 -11.24 14.43 16.36
N ASN A 100 -11.60 15.71 16.33
CA ASN A 100 -12.30 16.33 15.20
C ASN A 100 -13.53 15.56 14.69
N PHE A 101 -14.25 14.84 15.54
CA PHE A 101 -15.46 14.05 15.26
C PHE A 101 -15.32 12.91 14.26
N ASN A 102 -14.13 12.67 13.69
CA ASN A 102 -13.91 11.68 12.65
C ASN A 102 -12.58 10.91 12.77
N HIS A 103 -11.81 11.12 13.83
CA HIS A 103 -10.46 10.56 13.94
C HIS A 103 -10.16 10.06 15.35
N PHE A 104 -9.34 9.01 15.47
CA PHE A 104 -8.81 8.52 16.75
C PHE A 104 -7.32 8.78 16.81
N VAL A 105 -6.85 9.33 17.94
CA VAL A 105 -5.43 9.58 18.21
C VAL A 105 -5.08 9.14 19.63
N VAL A 106 -3.81 8.83 19.88
CA VAL A 106 -3.33 8.48 21.22
C VAL A 106 -2.84 9.74 21.93
N LEU A 107 -3.42 10.04 23.07
CA LEU A 107 -2.94 11.07 23.98
C LEU A 107 -1.87 10.46 24.91
N ASN A 108 -0.64 10.91 24.74
CA ASN A 108 0.50 10.44 25.54
C ASN A 108 0.55 11.09 26.91
N GLY A 109 -0.12 12.22 27.09
CA GLY A 109 -0.14 13.02 28.32
C GLY A 109 0.07 14.51 28.07
N PHE A 110 0.34 15.24 29.14
CA PHE A 110 0.49 16.69 29.11
C PHE A 110 1.87 17.13 29.56
N ARG A 111 2.42 18.14 28.88
CA ARG A 111 3.69 18.80 29.25
C ARG A 111 3.43 20.29 29.42
N GLY A 112 3.26 20.73 30.67
CA GLY A 112 2.86 22.10 30.97
C GLY A 112 1.50 22.43 30.36
N ASN A 113 1.44 23.40 29.45
CA ASN A 113 0.22 23.82 28.77
C ASN A 113 0.07 23.25 27.36
N LYS A 114 0.66 22.08 27.10
CA LYS A 114 0.58 21.39 25.80
C LYS A 114 0.20 19.93 25.97
N ALA A 115 -0.72 19.45 25.16
CA ALA A 115 -1.02 18.03 25.01
C ALA A 115 -0.05 17.40 24.00
N VAL A 116 0.47 16.20 24.30
CA VAL A 116 1.35 15.43 23.40
C VAL A 116 0.56 14.27 22.82
N LEU A 117 0.41 14.29 21.51
CA LEU A 117 -0.40 13.34 20.76
C LEU A 117 0.48 12.46 19.87
N ASN A 118 0.14 11.19 19.79
CA ASN A 118 0.55 10.31 18.69
C ASN A 118 -0.66 10.12 17.77
N ASP A 119 -0.58 10.74 16.60
CA ASP A 119 -1.59 10.63 15.57
C ASP A 119 -1.17 9.56 14.56
N PRO A 120 -1.99 8.54 14.30
CA PRO A 120 -1.68 7.52 13.31
C PRO A 120 -1.36 8.08 11.92
N ALA A 121 -1.95 9.23 11.56
CA ALA A 121 -1.73 9.87 10.25
C ALA A 121 -0.54 10.84 10.22
N LYS A 122 -0.13 11.40 11.38
CA LYS A 122 0.85 12.51 11.45
C LYS A 122 2.10 12.19 12.29
N GLY A 123 2.03 11.13 13.12
CA GLY A 123 3.07 10.81 14.10
C GLY A 123 2.95 11.64 15.37
N THR A 124 4.05 11.80 16.10
CA THR A 124 4.05 12.53 17.39
C THR A 124 4.14 14.04 17.20
N TYR A 125 3.21 14.77 17.78
CA TYR A 125 3.24 16.23 17.85
C TYR A 125 2.63 16.75 19.15
N SER A 126 2.80 18.05 19.40
CA SER A 126 2.23 18.71 20.59
C SER A 126 1.32 19.84 20.17
N VAL A 127 0.17 19.96 20.82
CA VAL A 127 -0.82 21.03 20.60
C VAL A 127 -0.99 21.88 21.86
N PRO A 128 -1.21 23.20 21.74
CA PRO A 128 -1.63 24.05 22.86
C PRO A 128 -2.98 23.56 23.41
N MET A 129 -3.27 23.86 24.71
CA MET A 129 -4.53 23.45 25.32
C MET A 129 -5.76 24.04 24.62
N GLN A 130 -5.69 25.25 24.08
CA GLN A 130 -6.78 25.86 23.33
C GLN A 130 -7.12 25.01 22.06
N THR A 131 -6.12 24.66 21.25
CA THR A 131 -6.33 23.79 20.07
C THR A 131 -6.78 22.37 20.48
N PHE A 132 -6.35 21.91 21.66
CA PHE A 132 -6.79 20.63 22.20
C PHE A 132 -8.27 20.66 22.54
N ASP A 133 -8.75 21.72 23.19
CA ASP A 133 -10.16 21.94 23.56
C ASP A 133 -11.05 22.03 22.31
N ASP A 134 -10.64 22.81 21.31
CA ASP A 134 -11.37 22.98 20.04
C ASP A 134 -11.57 21.66 19.26
N SER A 135 -10.67 20.70 19.44
CA SER A 135 -10.62 19.46 18.62
C SER A 135 -11.01 18.18 19.38
N PHE A 136 -10.91 18.18 20.71
CA PHE A 136 -11.25 17.03 21.53
C PHE A 136 -12.77 16.94 21.74
N THR A 137 -13.35 15.78 21.40
CA THR A 137 -14.80 15.56 21.45
C THR A 137 -15.33 15.13 22.83
N GLY A 138 -14.48 15.09 23.84
CA GLY A 138 -14.82 14.63 25.19
C GLY A 138 -14.71 13.12 25.39
N ILE A 139 -14.57 12.31 24.32
CA ILE A 139 -14.51 10.84 24.42
C ILE A 139 -13.07 10.38 24.58
N CYS A 140 -12.80 9.60 25.62
CA CYS A 140 -11.51 8.96 25.86
C CYS A 140 -11.66 7.48 26.26
N LEU A 141 -10.72 6.66 25.79
CA LEU A 141 -10.66 5.22 26.04
C LEU A 141 -9.39 4.93 26.85
N PHE A 142 -9.56 4.38 28.03
CA PHE A 142 -8.46 3.99 28.92
C PHE A 142 -8.19 2.49 28.84
N PHE A 143 -6.93 2.13 28.95
CA PHE A 143 -6.43 0.78 28.80
C PHE A 143 -5.46 0.43 29.93
N GLU A 144 -5.63 -0.73 30.53
CA GLU A 144 -4.76 -1.26 31.58
C GLU A 144 -4.55 -2.77 31.31
N PRO A 145 -3.36 -3.33 31.57
CA PRO A 145 -3.18 -4.77 31.51
C PRO A 145 -4.11 -5.48 32.49
N ALA A 146 -4.84 -6.49 32.01
CA ALA A 146 -5.66 -7.37 32.88
C ALA A 146 -4.79 -8.44 33.55
N GLU A 147 -5.34 -9.14 34.55
CA GLU A 147 -4.71 -10.31 35.14
C GLU A 147 -4.55 -11.39 34.04
N GLY A 148 -3.30 -11.79 33.79
CA GLY A 148 -2.99 -12.73 32.70
C GLY A 148 -2.55 -12.08 31.38
N PHE A 149 -2.40 -10.75 31.30
CA PHE A 149 -1.82 -10.11 30.13
C PHE A 149 -0.37 -10.55 29.89
N VAL A 150 -0.09 -11.07 28.69
CA VAL A 150 1.25 -11.53 28.31
C VAL A 150 1.83 -10.61 27.24
N PRO A 151 2.97 -9.93 27.52
CA PRO A 151 3.74 -9.24 26.49
C PRO A 151 4.25 -10.25 25.46
N GLU A 152 4.01 -9.97 24.19
CA GLU A 152 4.33 -10.89 23.09
C GLU A 152 4.78 -10.11 21.84
N GLY A 153 5.59 -10.76 21.01
CA GLY A 153 6.07 -10.19 19.77
C GLY A 153 7.29 -9.27 19.99
N LYS A 154 7.82 -8.77 18.89
CA LYS A 154 8.92 -7.78 18.83
C LYS A 154 8.72 -6.89 17.62
N PRO A 155 9.17 -5.61 17.69
CA PRO A 155 9.19 -4.74 16.52
C PRO A 155 10.07 -5.38 15.45
N GLN A 156 9.60 -5.41 14.23
CA GLN A 156 10.33 -6.05 13.14
C GLN A 156 11.59 -5.26 12.80
N SER A 157 12.69 -5.99 12.61
CA SER A 157 13.96 -5.41 12.24
C SER A 157 14.04 -5.16 10.73
N MET A 158 14.47 -3.95 10.35
CA MET A 158 14.73 -3.59 8.95
C MET A 158 15.66 -4.57 8.24
N LEU A 159 16.65 -5.10 8.98
CA LEU A 159 17.61 -6.07 8.43
C LEU A 159 16.93 -7.39 8.04
N GLN A 160 15.86 -7.78 8.73
CA GLN A 160 15.10 -8.99 8.37
C GLN A 160 14.32 -8.81 7.06
N TYR A 161 13.72 -7.64 6.86
CA TYR A 161 13.06 -7.29 5.59
C TYR A 161 14.06 -7.23 4.44
N ALA A 162 15.18 -6.52 4.64
CA ALA A 162 16.23 -6.43 3.64
C ALA A 162 16.78 -7.83 3.27
N LYS A 163 17.04 -8.69 4.27
CA LYS A 163 17.53 -10.05 4.05
C LYS A 163 16.57 -10.88 3.19
N LYS A 164 15.26 -10.83 3.44
CA LYS A 164 14.27 -11.56 2.63
C LYS A 164 14.31 -11.15 1.15
N ARG A 165 14.44 -9.85 0.88
CA ARG A 165 14.46 -9.32 -0.50
C ARG A 165 15.78 -9.50 -1.23
N LEU A 166 16.87 -9.66 -0.49
CA LEU A 166 18.20 -9.91 -1.04
C LEU A 166 18.49 -11.39 -1.27
N VAL A 167 17.56 -12.29 -0.92
CA VAL A 167 17.68 -13.71 -1.25
C VAL A 167 17.73 -13.88 -2.77
N GLY A 168 18.76 -14.55 -3.27
CA GLY A 168 19.02 -14.69 -4.72
C GLY A 168 19.83 -13.54 -5.36
N ALA A 169 20.08 -12.43 -4.65
CA ALA A 169 20.89 -11.31 -5.13
C ALA A 169 22.35 -11.34 -4.59
N GLY A 170 22.77 -12.41 -3.90
CA GLY A 170 24.07 -12.49 -3.23
C GLY A 170 25.27 -12.25 -4.14
N THR A 171 25.28 -12.82 -5.33
CA THR A 171 26.34 -12.60 -6.33
C THR A 171 26.39 -11.15 -6.81
N ALA A 172 25.23 -10.53 -6.97
CA ALA A 172 25.10 -9.14 -7.39
C ALA A 172 25.64 -8.18 -6.32
N ILE A 173 25.31 -8.42 -5.05
CA ILE A 173 25.80 -7.65 -3.91
C ILE A 173 27.32 -7.81 -3.77
N ALA A 174 27.82 -9.05 -3.90
CA ALA A 174 29.25 -9.33 -3.87
C ALA A 174 30.00 -8.57 -4.98
N PHE A 175 29.44 -8.49 -6.17
CA PHE A 175 30.00 -7.74 -7.29
C PHE A 175 30.03 -6.23 -7.02
N VAL A 176 28.92 -5.64 -6.56
CA VAL A 176 28.87 -4.21 -6.19
C VAL A 176 29.86 -3.90 -5.06
N THR A 177 29.94 -4.77 -4.06
CA THR A 177 30.89 -4.62 -2.97
C THR A 177 32.34 -4.68 -3.47
N LEU A 178 32.67 -5.66 -4.32
CA LEU A 178 34.02 -5.81 -4.90
C LEU A 178 34.41 -4.57 -5.74
N THR A 179 33.54 -4.12 -6.63
CA THR A 179 33.80 -2.92 -7.45
C THR A 179 33.96 -1.66 -6.61
N THR A 180 33.18 -1.54 -5.52
CA THR A 180 33.32 -0.43 -4.56
C THR A 180 34.62 -0.51 -3.81
N VAL A 181 35.11 -1.71 -3.41
CA VAL A 181 36.44 -1.90 -2.81
C VAL A 181 37.52 -1.45 -3.78
N ILE A 182 37.47 -1.91 -5.03
CA ILE A 182 38.48 -1.52 -6.04
C ILE A 182 38.47 -0.01 -6.25
N SER A 183 37.29 0.62 -6.40
CA SER A 183 37.14 2.06 -6.57
C SER A 183 37.74 2.84 -5.36
N SER A 184 37.49 2.34 -4.15
CA SER A 184 38.00 2.94 -2.91
C SER A 184 39.52 2.83 -2.78
N LEU A 185 40.09 1.67 -3.14
CA LEU A 185 41.55 1.47 -3.14
C LEU A 185 42.22 2.37 -4.17
N LEU A 186 41.65 2.51 -5.37
CA LEU A 186 42.15 3.44 -6.38
C LEU A 186 42.07 4.91 -5.90
N GLY A 187 41.02 5.23 -5.10
CA GLY A 187 40.84 6.55 -4.50
C GLY A 187 41.94 6.93 -3.50
N ILE A 188 42.61 5.96 -2.84
CA ILE A 188 43.72 6.19 -1.90
C ILE A 188 44.99 6.66 -2.62
N VAL A 189 45.14 6.22 -3.86
CA VAL A 189 46.36 6.50 -4.63
C VAL A 189 46.48 7.99 -4.96
N THR A 190 45.37 8.66 -5.25
CA THR A 190 45.37 10.07 -5.65
C THR A 190 45.97 11.02 -4.60
N PRO A 191 45.60 10.99 -3.31
CA PRO A 191 46.27 11.80 -2.28
C PRO A 191 47.77 11.47 -2.09
N ALA A 192 48.13 10.18 -2.20
CA ALA A 192 49.51 9.76 -2.10
C ALA A 192 50.36 10.30 -3.26
N PHE A 193 49.82 10.27 -4.48
CA PHE A 193 50.47 10.85 -5.66
C PHE A 193 50.60 12.37 -5.55
N SER A 194 49.58 13.06 -5.01
CA SER A 194 49.68 14.52 -4.78
C SER A 194 50.83 14.90 -3.87
N ARG A 195 51.09 14.08 -2.83
CA ARG A 195 52.27 14.27 -1.96
C ARG A 195 53.58 14.13 -2.73
N ILE A 196 53.78 13.05 -3.49
CA ILE A 196 55.02 12.78 -4.25
C ILE A 196 55.24 13.89 -5.27
N PHE A 197 54.19 14.34 -5.94
CA PHE A 197 54.25 15.44 -6.92
C PHE A 197 54.80 16.72 -6.28
N LEU A 198 54.19 17.13 -5.16
CA LEU A 198 54.58 18.40 -4.51
C LEU A 198 55.92 18.34 -3.82
N ASP A 199 56.26 17.22 -3.17
CA ASP A 199 57.46 17.11 -2.35
C ASP A 199 58.73 16.79 -3.17
N ARG A 200 58.61 16.10 -4.34
CA ARG A 200 59.78 15.64 -5.11
C ARG A 200 59.86 16.16 -6.55
N LEU A 201 58.69 16.21 -7.26
CA LEU A 201 58.73 16.68 -8.66
C LEU A 201 58.75 18.20 -8.75
N LEU A 202 57.89 18.88 -7.97
CA LEU A 202 57.81 20.35 -8.01
C LEU A 202 59.05 21.03 -7.41
N THR A 203 59.70 20.39 -6.43
CA THR A 203 60.96 20.85 -5.85
C THR A 203 62.19 20.66 -6.76
N GLY A 204 62.03 19.93 -7.86
CA GLY A 204 63.11 19.68 -8.81
C GLY A 204 64.10 18.60 -8.39
N GLU A 205 63.78 17.81 -7.33
CA GLU A 205 64.67 16.72 -6.87
C GLU A 205 64.80 15.57 -7.88
N SER A 206 63.75 15.36 -8.71
CA SER A 206 63.69 14.23 -9.65
C SER A 206 62.88 14.58 -10.91
N PRO A 207 63.34 15.49 -11.77
CA PRO A 207 62.59 15.94 -12.94
C PRO A 207 62.35 14.83 -13.98
N GLU A 208 63.21 13.82 -14.02
CA GLU A 208 63.06 12.66 -14.93
C GLU A 208 61.80 11.82 -14.67
N TRP A 209 61.25 11.90 -13.47
CA TRP A 209 60.03 11.17 -13.09
C TRP A 209 58.73 11.87 -13.56
N LEU A 210 58.78 13.06 -14.13
CA LEU A 210 57.58 13.81 -14.52
C LEU A 210 56.74 13.04 -15.54
N MET A 211 57.35 12.49 -16.58
CA MET A 211 56.64 11.78 -17.63
C MET A 211 56.07 10.43 -17.13
N PRO A 212 56.83 9.54 -16.48
CA PRO A 212 56.27 8.32 -15.90
C PRO A 212 55.16 8.60 -14.88
N PHE A 213 55.29 9.62 -14.06
CA PHE A 213 54.32 10.01 -13.06
C PHE A 213 52.98 10.47 -13.67
N THR A 214 53.03 11.36 -14.68
CA THR A 214 51.84 11.83 -15.39
C THR A 214 51.13 10.70 -16.14
N LEU A 215 51.88 9.79 -16.75
CA LEU A 215 51.32 8.59 -17.40
C LEU A 215 50.66 7.63 -16.39
N ALA A 216 51.26 7.42 -15.24
CA ALA A 216 50.72 6.63 -14.16
C ALA A 216 49.41 7.25 -13.61
N LEU A 217 49.37 8.56 -13.37
CA LEU A 217 48.21 9.28 -12.92
C LEU A 217 47.06 9.20 -13.95
N ALA A 218 47.38 9.42 -15.24
CA ALA A 218 46.43 9.28 -16.32
C ALA A 218 45.86 7.82 -16.40
N GLY A 219 46.75 6.84 -16.29
CA GLY A 219 46.34 5.42 -16.29
C GLY A 219 45.42 5.08 -15.12
N ILE A 220 45.70 5.56 -13.91
CA ILE A 220 44.83 5.38 -12.74
C ILE A 220 43.50 6.06 -12.94
N SER A 221 43.48 7.29 -13.50
CA SER A 221 42.24 8.02 -13.76
C SER A 221 41.37 7.29 -14.79
N VAL A 222 41.97 6.75 -15.86
CA VAL A 222 41.24 5.91 -16.85
C VAL A 222 40.72 4.64 -16.21
N LEU A 223 41.50 3.97 -15.36
CA LEU A 223 41.07 2.79 -14.63
C LEU A 223 39.91 3.08 -13.69
N GLN A 224 39.97 4.20 -12.95
CA GLN A 224 38.87 4.67 -12.10
C GLN A 224 37.56 4.90 -12.92
N LEU A 225 37.68 5.50 -14.09
CA LEU A 225 36.56 5.75 -14.99
C LEU A 225 35.95 4.43 -15.49
N ILE A 226 36.78 3.47 -15.88
CA ILE A 226 36.33 2.13 -16.31
C ILE A 226 35.59 1.40 -15.18
N VAL A 227 36.18 1.38 -13.98
CA VAL A 227 35.56 0.74 -12.81
C VAL A 227 34.23 1.41 -12.45
N ALA A 228 34.20 2.75 -12.45
CA ALA A 228 32.95 3.51 -12.19
C ALA A 228 31.87 3.22 -13.26
N TRP A 229 32.25 3.15 -14.53
CA TRP A 229 31.33 2.80 -15.61
C TRP A 229 30.78 1.38 -15.45
N ILE A 230 31.63 0.41 -15.20
CA ILE A 230 31.23 -0.98 -14.96
C ILE A 230 30.26 -1.04 -13.76
N GLN A 231 30.63 -0.39 -12.65
CA GLN A 231 29.79 -0.32 -11.44
C GLN A 231 28.41 0.29 -11.73
N ALA A 232 28.36 1.40 -12.46
CA ALA A 232 27.11 2.07 -12.81
C ALA A 232 26.20 1.18 -13.67
N VAL A 233 26.74 0.54 -14.73
CA VAL A 233 25.97 -0.35 -15.62
C VAL A 233 25.41 -1.56 -14.87
N TYR A 234 26.23 -2.21 -14.06
CA TYR A 234 25.77 -3.39 -13.30
C TYR A 234 24.84 -3.03 -12.17
N SER A 235 25.05 -1.92 -11.47
CA SER A 235 24.12 -1.40 -10.45
C SER A 235 22.74 -1.15 -11.07
N LEU A 236 22.68 -0.52 -12.24
CA LEU A 236 21.42 -0.29 -12.95
C LEU A 236 20.70 -1.61 -13.32
N ARG A 237 21.44 -2.59 -13.82
CA ARG A 237 20.87 -3.92 -14.15
C ARG A 237 20.35 -4.65 -12.92
N ILE A 238 21.07 -4.58 -11.80
CA ILE A 238 20.67 -5.22 -10.54
C ILE A 238 19.41 -4.53 -9.98
N ASN A 239 19.37 -3.20 -9.98
CA ASN A 239 18.21 -2.43 -9.55
C ASN A 239 16.97 -2.77 -10.38
N GLY A 240 17.11 -2.80 -11.71
CA GLY A 240 16.02 -3.17 -12.62
C GLY A 240 15.51 -4.59 -12.37
N LYS A 241 16.42 -5.57 -12.18
CA LYS A 241 16.03 -6.96 -11.88
C LYS A 241 15.30 -7.07 -10.53
N LEU A 242 15.81 -6.43 -9.48
CA LEU A 242 15.18 -6.45 -8.15
C LEU A 242 13.82 -5.74 -8.15
N ALA A 243 13.69 -4.62 -8.86
CA ALA A 243 12.43 -3.92 -9.03
C ALA A 243 11.41 -4.77 -9.79
N MET A 244 11.83 -5.41 -10.88
CA MET A 244 10.97 -6.29 -11.66
C MET A 244 10.47 -7.48 -10.83
N VAL A 245 11.38 -8.20 -10.15
CA VAL A 245 11.01 -9.32 -9.29
C VAL A 245 10.08 -8.86 -8.17
N GLY A 246 10.38 -7.71 -7.53
CA GLY A 246 9.54 -7.14 -6.48
C GLY A 246 8.14 -6.79 -6.98
N ASN A 247 8.02 -6.16 -8.15
CA ASN A 247 6.74 -5.77 -8.73
C ASN A 247 5.91 -6.97 -9.20
N THR A 248 6.54 -7.95 -9.87
CA THR A 248 5.82 -9.14 -10.34
C THR A 248 5.35 -10.01 -9.18
N THR A 249 6.20 -10.25 -8.17
CA THR A 249 5.81 -11.01 -6.98
C THR A 249 4.71 -10.30 -6.20
N PHE A 250 4.78 -8.97 -6.10
CA PHE A 250 3.74 -8.17 -5.43
C PHE A 250 2.40 -8.25 -6.16
N LEU A 251 2.41 -8.02 -7.49
CA LEU A 251 1.17 -8.07 -8.28
C LEU A 251 0.57 -9.48 -8.29
N TRP A 252 1.41 -10.51 -8.42
CA TRP A 252 0.97 -11.90 -8.31
C TRP A 252 0.27 -12.18 -6.98
N LYS A 253 0.87 -11.72 -5.88
CA LYS A 253 0.27 -11.83 -4.55
C LYS A 253 -1.06 -11.09 -4.46
N VAL A 254 -1.15 -9.86 -5.00
CA VAL A 254 -2.39 -9.06 -5.01
C VAL A 254 -3.52 -9.80 -5.75
N LEU A 255 -3.22 -10.43 -6.88
CA LEU A 255 -4.21 -11.19 -7.65
C LEU A 255 -4.74 -12.45 -6.90
N HIS A 256 -4.01 -12.92 -5.89
CA HIS A 256 -4.42 -14.07 -5.05
C HIS A 256 -5.11 -13.66 -3.75
N MET A 257 -5.43 -12.36 -3.58
CA MET A 257 -6.09 -11.86 -2.36
C MET A 257 -7.60 -12.05 -2.39
N PRO A 258 -8.21 -12.31 -1.23
CA PRO A 258 -9.67 -12.37 -1.13
C PRO A 258 -10.32 -11.01 -1.38
N MET A 259 -11.56 -11.00 -1.83
CA MET A 259 -12.31 -9.77 -2.15
C MET A 259 -12.43 -8.82 -0.94
N ALA A 260 -12.43 -9.34 0.27
CA ALA A 260 -12.40 -8.56 1.51
C ALA A 260 -11.19 -7.61 1.61
N PHE A 261 -10.05 -7.99 1.01
CA PHE A 261 -8.87 -7.13 0.92
C PHE A 261 -9.12 -5.88 0.09
N PHE A 262 -9.75 -6.03 -1.08
CA PHE A 262 -10.02 -4.92 -2.02
C PHE A 262 -11.12 -3.98 -1.53
N SER A 263 -12.11 -4.51 -0.81
CA SER A 263 -13.22 -3.71 -0.30
C SER A 263 -12.81 -2.63 0.70
N GLN A 264 -11.62 -2.74 1.28
CA GLN A 264 -11.08 -1.84 2.31
C GLN A 264 -9.97 -0.92 1.79
N ARG A 265 -9.51 -1.09 0.54
CA ARG A 265 -8.35 -0.40 -0.02
C ARG A 265 -8.65 0.27 -1.35
N MET A 266 -8.01 1.40 -1.57
CA MET A 266 -8.11 2.12 -2.85
C MET A 266 -7.07 1.56 -3.84
N ALA A 267 -7.45 1.43 -5.11
CA ALA A 267 -6.55 0.97 -6.18
C ALA A 267 -5.26 1.81 -6.27
N GLY A 268 -5.36 3.13 -6.11
CA GLY A 268 -4.21 4.03 -6.10
C GLY A 268 -3.23 3.79 -4.96
N ASP A 269 -3.69 3.31 -3.79
CA ASP A 269 -2.79 2.92 -2.70
C ASP A 269 -2.02 1.65 -3.02
N ILE A 270 -2.69 0.64 -3.61
CA ILE A 270 -2.04 -0.60 -4.06
C ILE A 270 -0.98 -0.30 -5.13
N GLN A 271 -1.29 0.57 -6.10
CA GLN A 271 -0.33 1.03 -7.10
C GLN A 271 0.86 1.76 -6.47
N GLY A 272 0.62 2.63 -5.48
CA GLY A 272 1.68 3.31 -4.74
C GLY A 272 2.62 2.35 -4.02
N ARG A 273 2.09 1.28 -3.43
CA ARG A 273 2.88 0.20 -2.79
C ARG A 273 3.69 -0.59 -3.83
N GLN A 274 3.13 -0.86 -5.01
CA GLN A 274 3.86 -1.48 -6.11
C GLN A 274 5.04 -0.62 -6.55
N SER A 275 4.83 0.68 -6.76
CA SER A 275 5.87 1.64 -7.18
C SER A 275 7.00 1.75 -6.14
N ALA A 276 6.70 1.58 -4.86
CA ALA A 276 7.70 1.59 -3.78
C ALA A 276 8.72 0.44 -3.89
N ASN A 277 8.40 -0.66 -4.58
CA ASN A 277 9.36 -1.76 -4.79
C ASN A 277 10.60 -1.30 -5.58
N ALA A 278 10.43 -0.46 -6.61
CA ALA A 278 11.54 0.07 -7.38
C ALA A 278 12.42 0.98 -6.52
N MET A 279 11.83 1.85 -5.72
CA MET A 279 12.55 2.74 -4.80
C MET A 279 13.32 1.94 -3.74
N ILE A 280 12.71 0.91 -3.18
CA ILE A 280 13.36 0.02 -2.21
C ILE A 280 14.54 -0.71 -2.86
N ALA A 281 14.41 -1.22 -4.09
CA ALA A 281 15.49 -1.88 -4.81
C ALA A 281 16.69 -0.94 -5.02
N GLU A 282 16.44 0.29 -5.44
CA GLU A 282 17.47 1.33 -5.60
C GLU A 282 18.19 1.62 -4.29
N GLN A 283 17.46 1.80 -3.19
CA GLN A 283 18.03 2.09 -1.88
C GLN A 283 18.80 0.90 -1.28
N LEU A 284 18.33 -0.33 -1.51
CA LEU A 284 19.02 -1.54 -1.05
C LEU A 284 20.40 -1.68 -1.71
N VAL A 285 20.49 -1.46 -3.00
CA VAL A 285 21.72 -1.62 -3.78
C VAL A 285 22.63 -0.38 -3.64
N GLY A 286 22.04 0.82 -3.78
CA GLY A 286 22.80 2.07 -3.80
C GLY A 286 23.25 2.53 -2.42
N THR A 287 22.47 2.26 -1.37
CA THR A 287 22.72 2.80 -0.03
C THR A 287 23.15 1.71 0.96
N LEU A 288 22.41 0.60 1.06
CA LEU A 288 22.67 -0.41 2.09
C LEU A 288 23.83 -1.32 1.77
N ALA A 289 23.98 -1.76 0.53
CA ALA A 289 25.05 -2.67 0.16
C ALA A 289 26.46 -2.06 0.42
N PRO A 290 26.71 -0.76 0.12
CA PRO A 290 27.99 -0.14 0.41
C PRO A 290 28.24 0.23 1.88
N LEU A 291 27.23 0.20 2.77
CA LEU A 291 27.38 0.71 4.15
C LEU A 291 28.50 0.04 4.94
N ALA A 292 28.55 -1.30 4.90
CA ALA A 292 29.56 -2.05 5.64
C ALA A 292 30.98 -1.70 5.14
N LEU A 293 31.11 -1.53 3.84
CA LEU A 293 32.38 -1.14 3.22
C LEU A 293 32.75 0.30 3.57
N ASN A 294 31.78 1.23 3.48
CA ASN A 294 32.02 2.63 3.87
C ASN A 294 32.47 2.73 5.33
N ALA A 295 31.91 1.94 6.23
CA ALA A 295 32.37 1.86 7.61
C ALA A 295 33.80 1.31 7.71
N ALA A 296 34.12 0.26 6.97
CA ALA A 296 35.50 -0.30 6.95
C ALA A 296 36.50 0.68 6.37
N MET A 297 36.17 1.38 5.29
CA MET A 297 37.00 2.40 4.67
C MET A 297 37.22 3.61 5.59
N MET A 298 36.20 3.99 6.35
CA MET A 298 36.33 5.06 7.36
C MET A 298 37.36 4.68 8.43
N VAL A 299 37.36 3.43 8.93
CA VAL A 299 38.36 2.93 9.86
C VAL A 299 39.74 2.93 9.20
N PHE A 300 39.85 2.50 7.95
CA PHE A 300 41.09 2.50 7.21
C PHE A 300 41.71 3.92 7.07
N TYR A 301 40.91 4.89 6.60
CA TYR A 301 41.34 6.28 6.47
C TYR A 301 41.75 6.88 7.83
N LEU A 302 41.01 6.53 8.90
CA LEU A 302 41.37 6.95 10.26
C LEU A 302 42.78 6.47 10.65
N VAL A 303 43.08 5.19 10.39
CA VAL A 303 44.44 4.63 10.68
C VAL A 303 45.52 5.34 9.85
N VAL A 304 45.24 5.59 8.57
CA VAL A 304 46.20 6.32 7.71
C VAL A 304 46.43 7.74 8.24
N MET A 305 45.36 8.46 8.57
CA MET A 305 45.46 9.84 9.10
C MET A 305 46.22 9.90 10.42
N LEU A 306 45.99 8.94 11.32
CA LEU A 306 46.74 8.84 12.60
C LEU A 306 48.26 8.66 12.40
N ARG A 307 48.68 7.99 11.31
CA ARG A 307 50.10 7.84 10.95
C ARG A 307 50.72 9.13 10.43
N TYR A 308 49.88 10.06 9.89
CA TYR A 308 50.38 11.37 9.45
C TYR A 308 50.50 12.35 10.62
N SER A 309 49.42 12.55 11.38
CA SER A 309 49.40 13.44 12.54
C SER A 309 48.17 13.15 13.43
N VAL A 310 48.43 12.88 14.71
CA VAL A 310 47.39 12.66 15.71
C VAL A 310 46.58 13.95 15.93
N LEU A 311 47.22 15.12 15.96
CA LEU A 311 46.57 16.41 16.18
C LEU A 311 45.59 16.75 15.08
N LEU A 312 46.01 16.63 13.81
CA LEU A 312 45.16 16.91 12.66
C LEU A 312 43.97 15.90 12.56
N THR A 313 44.22 14.63 12.90
CA THR A 313 43.16 13.59 12.93
C THR A 313 42.14 13.89 14.00
N LEU A 314 42.53 14.43 15.14
CA LEU A 314 41.59 14.79 16.21
C LEU A 314 40.65 15.92 15.78
N ILE A 315 41.16 16.91 15.01
CA ILE A 315 40.33 17.96 14.40
C ILE A 315 39.28 17.34 13.46
N GLY A 316 39.68 16.39 12.61
CA GLY A 316 38.79 15.66 11.73
C GLY A 316 37.70 14.86 12.49
N LEU A 317 38.09 14.20 13.58
CA LEU A 317 37.17 13.42 14.43
C LEU A 317 36.13 14.32 15.12
N VAL A 318 36.51 15.49 15.62
CA VAL A 318 35.61 16.48 16.21
C VAL A 318 34.59 16.96 15.16
N SER A 319 35.04 17.17 13.91
CA SER A 319 34.15 17.54 12.82
C SER A 319 33.06 16.46 12.54
N ILE A 320 33.45 15.19 12.52
CA ILE A 320 32.47 14.09 12.34
C ILE A 320 31.49 14.03 13.49
N LEU A 321 31.97 14.15 14.73
CA LEU A 321 31.08 14.12 15.89
C LEU A 321 30.09 15.30 15.86
N ALA A 322 30.55 16.48 15.49
CA ALA A 322 29.70 17.66 15.31
C ALA A 322 28.64 17.44 14.21
N ASN A 323 29.04 16.89 13.06
CA ASN A 323 28.15 16.53 11.96
C ASN A 323 27.12 15.44 12.35
N LEU A 324 27.50 14.45 13.13
CA LEU A 324 26.62 13.41 13.66
C LEU A 324 25.53 14.00 14.57
N VAL A 325 25.92 14.83 15.53
CA VAL A 325 24.99 15.50 16.42
C VAL A 325 24.04 16.39 15.64
N LEU A 326 24.57 17.21 14.75
CA LEU A 326 23.82 18.13 13.91
C LEU A 326 22.79 17.39 13.02
N SER A 327 23.23 16.33 12.35
CA SER A 327 22.40 15.48 11.49
C SER A 327 21.27 14.79 12.25
N SER A 328 21.55 14.32 13.47
CA SER A 328 20.55 13.73 14.37
C SER A 328 19.43 14.74 14.72
N VAL A 329 19.79 16.00 14.96
CA VAL A 329 18.82 17.08 15.26
C VAL A 329 18.01 17.44 14.02
N ILE A 330 18.68 17.53 12.86
CA ILE A 330 18.06 17.83 11.56
C ILE A 330 17.05 16.75 11.16
N SER A 331 17.45 15.49 11.25
CA SER A 331 16.63 14.33 10.89
C SER A 331 15.29 14.34 11.64
N LYS A 332 15.29 14.55 12.95
CA LYS A 332 14.07 14.61 13.77
C LYS A 332 13.10 15.70 13.33
N LYS A 333 13.59 16.85 12.87
CA LYS A 333 12.75 17.95 12.38
C LYS A 333 12.23 17.69 10.96
N ARG A 334 13.01 17.07 10.10
CA ARG A 334 12.64 16.77 8.70
C ARG A 334 11.47 15.77 8.61
N ILE A 335 11.49 14.72 9.41
CA ILE A 335 10.47 13.65 9.37
C ILE A 335 9.05 14.21 9.45
N ASN A 336 8.79 15.12 10.38
CA ASN A 336 7.46 15.69 10.56
C ASN A 336 7.02 16.56 9.36
N LEU A 337 7.97 17.28 8.74
CA LEU A 337 7.67 18.11 7.56
C LEU A 337 7.43 17.27 6.31
N THR A 338 8.20 16.22 6.11
CA THR A 338 8.00 15.28 4.97
C THR A 338 6.60 14.64 5.04
N ARG A 339 6.17 14.22 6.23
CA ARG A 339 4.83 13.64 6.43
C ARG A 339 3.71 14.62 6.09
N VAL A 340 3.81 15.88 6.52
CA VAL A 340 2.84 16.93 6.18
C VAL A 340 2.81 17.17 4.68
N GLN A 341 3.96 17.27 4.04
CA GLN A 341 4.08 17.46 2.60
C GLN A 341 3.45 16.31 1.81
N MET A 342 3.73 15.05 2.18
CA MET A 342 3.14 13.88 1.53
C MET A 342 1.61 13.85 1.67
N ARG A 343 1.07 14.18 2.86
CA ARG A 343 -0.37 14.26 3.07
C ARG A 343 -1.02 15.32 2.18
N ASP A 344 -0.44 16.52 2.16
CA ASP A 344 -1.00 17.64 1.40
C ASP A 344 -0.92 17.35 -0.12
N ALA A 345 0.17 16.74 -0.58
CA ALA A 345 0.32 16.27 -1.97
C ALA A 345 -0.71 15.18 -2.32
N GLY A 346 -0.97 14.23 -1.41
CA GLY A 346 -1.99 13.20 -1.60
C GLY A 346 -3.40 13.79 -1.74
N LYS A 347 -3.76 14.80 -0.93
CA LYS A 347 -5.04 15.51 -1.04
C LYS A 347 -5.18 16.24 -2.37
N LEU A 348 -4.12 16.91 -2.81
CA LEU A 348 -4.11 17.60 -4.11
C LEU A 348 -4.29 16.60 -5.25
N ALA A 349 -3.53 15.52 -5.26
CA ALA A 349 -3.62 14.48 -6.29
C ALA A 349 -5.04 13.88 -6.35
N GLY A 350 -5.60 13.48 -5.21
CA GLY A 350 -6.97 12.95 -5.13
C GLY A 350 -8.02 13.95 -5.61
N THR A 351 -7.88 15.24 -5.26
CA THR A 351 -8.81 16.28 -5.74
C THR A 351 -8.67 16.51 -7.26
N THR A 352 -7.44 16.43 -7.80
CA THR A 352 -7.19 16.58 -9.23
C THR A 352 -7.85 15.44 -10.02
N VAL A 353 -7.62 14.19 -9.59
CA VAL A 353 -8.24 13.00 -10.22
C VAL A 353 -9.76 13.08 -10.17
N ALA A 354 -10.34 13.32 -9.00
CA ALA A 354 -11.79 13.45 -8.85
C ALA A 354 -12.37 14.58 -9.71
N GLY A 355 -11.67 15.69 -9.87
CA GLY A 355 -12.10 16.78 -10.73
C GLY A 355 -12.09 16.43 -12.23
N ILE A 356 -11.11 15.64 -12.66
CA ILE A 356 -11.03 15.15 -14.05
C ILE A 356 -12.12 14.10 -14.31
N GLU A 357 -12.35 13.19 -13.39
CA GLU A 357 -13.41 12.18 -13.48
C GLU A 357 -14.81 12.82 -13.51
N MET A 358 -15.00 13.90 -12.74
CA MET A 358 -16.27 14.62 -12.67
C MET A 358 -16.35 15.81 -13.64
N ILE A 359 -15.49 15.88 -14.66
CA ILE A 359 -15.37 17.09 -15.51
C ILE A 359 -16.68 17.44 -16.20
N GLU A 360 -17.44 16.46 -16.64
CA GLU A 360 -18.75 16.68 -17.28
C GLU A 360 -19.74 17.34 -16.31
N THR A 361 -19.80 16.84 -15.07
CA THR A 361 -20.66 17.42 -14.02
C THR A 361 -20.25 18.85 -13.68
N ILE A 362 -18.93 19.10 -13.53
CA ILE A 362 -18.40 20.43 -13.27
C ILE A 362 -18.77 21.40 -14.39
N LYS A 363 -18.61 20.96 -15.66
CA LYS A 363 -18.96 21.74 -16.85
C LYS A 363 -20.47 21.97 -16.96
N ALA A 364 -21.28 20.93 -16.78
CA ALA A 364 -22.73 21.03 -16.86
C ALA A 364 -23.32 21.95 -15.77
N SER A 365 -22.69 22.00 -14.60
CA SER A 365 -23.14 22.81 -13.47
C SER A 365 -22.55 24.21 -13.45
N GLY A 366 -21.61 24.56 -14.35
CA GLY A 366 -20.87 25.83 -14.31
C GLY A 366 -20.05 26.02 -13.04
N ALA A 367 -19.60 24.90 -12.42
CA ALA A 367 -18.94 24.89 -11.12
C ALA A 367 -17.41 25.04 -11.18
N GLU A 368 -16.84 25.42 -12.35
CA GLU A 368 -15.40 25.51 -12.58
C GLU A 368 -14.70 26.41 -11.55
N ASN A 369 -15.28 27.59 -11.28
CA ASN A 369 -14.67 28.56 -10.35
C ASN A 369 -14.63 27.99 -8.92
N GLY A 370 -15.70 27.39 -8.43
CA GLY A 370 -15.76 26.80 -7.10
C GLY A 370 -14.83 25.60 -6.94
N PHE A 371 -14.74 24.76 -7.98
CA PHE A 371 -13.79 23.64 -7.98
C PHE A 371 -12.34 24.13 -8.04
N PHE A 372 -12.06 25.15 -8.88
CA PHE A 372 -10.73 25.74 -8.98
C PHE A 372 -10.29 26.40 -7.67
N GLU A 373 -11.17 27.11 -6.98
CA GLU A 373 -10.88 27.71 -5.67
C GLU A 373 -10.47 26.63 -4.66
N LYS A 374 -11.22 25.54 -4.58
CA LYS A 374 -10.92 24.39 -3.72
C LYS A 374 -9.58 23.75 -4.06
N TRP A 375 -9.34 23.50 -5.34
CA TRP A 375 -8.09 22.92 -5.86
C TRP A 375 -6.90 23.83 -5.59
N ALA A 376 -7.04 25.14 -5.87
CA ALA A 376 -6.02 26.16 -5.63
C ALA A 376 -5.66 26.28 -4.15
N GLY A 377 -6.64 26.11 -3.25
CA GLY A 377 -6.40 26.05 -1.82
C GLY A 377 -5.50 24.87 -1.40
N TYR A 378 -5.72 23.68 -1.96
CA TYR A 378 -4.82 22.53 -1.75
C TYR A 378 -3.44 22.75 -2.38
N GLN A 379 -3.38 23.32 -3.59
CA GLN A 379 -2.12 23.66 -4.25
C GLN A 379 -1.31 24.66 -3.42
N ALA A 380 -1.94 25.69 -2.87
CA ALA A 380 -1.29 26.64 -1.98
C ALA A 380 -0.76 26.00 -0.69
N SER A 381 -1.50 25.06 -0.14
CA SER A 381 -1.06 24.27 1.03
C SER A 381 0.17 23.43 0.72
N VAL A 382 0.17 22.72 -0.42
CA VAL A 382 1.32 21.94 -0.91
C VAL A 382 2.53 22.83 -1.10
N ASN A 383 2.38 23.97 -1.80
CA ASN A 383 3.47 24.92 -2.03
C ASN A 383 4.03 25.46 -0.70
N THR A 384 3.17 25.82 0.23
CA THR A 384 3.58 26.31 1.55
C THR A 384 4.39 25.26 2.32
N SER A 385 3.90 24.00 2.31
CA SER A 385 4.58 22.88 2.95
C SER A 385 5.92 22.60 2.26
N GLN A 386 5.97 22.66 0.92
CA GLN A 386 7.18 22.45 0.12
C GLN A 386 8.21 23.55 0.36
N VAL A 387 7.80 24.81 0.38
CA VAL A 387 8.69 25.95 0.68
C VAL A 387 9.26 25.84 2.09
N ARG A 388 8.44 25.48 3.08
CA ARG A 388 8.93 25.24 4.46
C ARG A 388 9.94 24.11 4.51
N PHE A 389 9.68 23.03 3.82
CA PHE A 389 10.58 21.88 3.73
C PHE A 389 11.89 22.25 3.04
N GLN A 390 11.85 22.91 1.88
CA GLN A 390 13.03 23.33 1.14
C GLN A 390 13.84 24.37 1.91
N ARG A 391 13.20 25.37 2.52
CA ARG A 391 13.88 26.37 3.36
C ARG A 391 14.61 25.71 4.53
N MET A 392 13.97 24.76 5.19
CA MET A 392 14.58 24.02 6.27
C MET A 392 15.73 23.14 5.76
N ASN A 393 15.57 22.47 4.63
CA ASN A 393 16.62 21.66 4.00
C ASN A 393 17.83 22.50 3.62
N GLN A 394 17.64 23.68 3.02
CA GLN A 394 18.72 24.56 2.65
C GLN A 394 19.46 25.10 3.87
N LEU A 395 18.73 25.64 4.85
CA LEU A 395 19.35 26.18 6.07
C LEU A 395 20.08 25.11 6.87
N LEU A 396 19.45 23.96 7.06
CA LEU A 396 20.04 22.88 7.86
C LEU A 396 21.06 22.06 7.07
N GLY A 397 20.92 21.98 5.74
CA GLY A 397 21.89 21.30 4.86
C GLY A 397 23.21 22.05 4.71
N LEU A 398 23.18 23.39 4.87
CA LEU A 398 24.41 24.22 4.88
C LEU A 398 25.28 23.98 6.12
N LEU A 399 24.69 23.64 7.25
CA LEU A 399 25.44 23.49 8.51
C LEU A 399 26.50 22.37 8.46
N PRO A 400 26.24 21.16 7.96
CA PRO A 400 27.29 20.14 7.79
C PRO A 400 28.40 20.57 6.84
N ALA A 401 28.03 21.28 5.75
CA ALA A 401 29.02 21.80 4.81
C ALA A 401 29.92 22.87 5.45
N LEU A 402 29.34 23.77 6.26
CA LEU A 402 30.08 24.76 7.01
C LEU A 402 31.05 24.10 8.02
N VAL A 403 30.60 23.10 8.78
CA VAL A 403 31.45 22.36 9.71
C VAL A 403 32.62 21.70 8.96
N SER A 404 32.35 21.09 7.82
CA SER A 404 33.38 20.46 6.99
C SER A 404 34.36 21.48 6.42
N SER A 405 33.89 22.66 5.98
CA SER A 405 34.73 23.75 5.48
C SER A 405 35.62 24.34 6.57
N ILE A 406 35.06 24.60 7.76
CA ILE A 406 35.80 25.07 8.92
C ILE A 406 36.89 24.05 9.32
N CYS A 407 36.54 22.76 9.33
CA CYS A 407 37.47 21.69 9.61
C CYS A 407 38.64 21.67 8.59
N SER A 408 38.33 21.72 7.30
CA SER A 408 39.33 21.74 6.23
C SER A 408 40.27 22.94 6.36
N THR A 409 39.71 24.11 6.67
CA THR A 409 40.53 25.34 6.90
C THR A 409 41.38 25.22 8.16
N ALA A 410 40.85 24.69 9.26
CA ALA A 410 41.59 24.47 10.50
C ALA A 410 42.75 23.46 10.30
N VAL A 411 42.52 22.40 9.55
CA VAL A 411 43.52 21.40 9.17
C VAL A 411 44.63 22.05 8.32
N LEU A 412 44.23 22.91 7.37
CA LEU A 412 45.19 23.65 6.53
C LEU A 412 46.04 24.59 7.37
N MET A 413 45.44 25.42 8.22
CA MET A 413 46.19 26.36 9.09
C MET A 413 47.12 25.64 10.04
N THR A 414 46.61 24.58 10.70
CA THR A 414 47.45 23.78 11.61
C THR A 414 48.56 23.05 10.86
N GLY A 415 48.29 22.55 9.65
CA GLY A 415 49.26 21.91 8.78
C GLY A 415 50.38 22.87 8.34
N VAL A 416 50.01 24.12 7.96
CA VAL A 416 50.99 25.17 7.63
C VAL A 416 51.86 25.51 8.86
N PHE A 417 51.27 25.63 10.03
CA PHE A 417 51.99 25.87 11.26
C PHE A 417 52.99 24.76 11.55
N LEU A 418 52.60 23.48 11.39
CA LEU A 418 53.51 22.33 11.54
C LEU A 418 54.60 22.31 10.45
N ALA A 419 54.31 22.78 9.25
CA ALA A 419 55.29 22.92 8.18
C ALA A 419 56.33 24.02 8.50
N MET A 420 55.91 25.14 9.07
CA MET A 420 56.83 26.20 9.53
C MET A 420 57.76 25.70 10.66
N GLN A 421 57.34 24.73 11.44
CA GLN A 421 58.14 24.05 12.45
C GLN A 421 59.09 22.96 11.89
N GLY A 422 59.02 22.70 10.57
CA GLY A 422 59.85 21.69 9.90
C GLY A 422 59.39 20.24 10.10
N SER A 423 58.22 20.01 10.75
CA SER A 423 57.72 18.68 11.02
C SER A 423 56.78 18.14 9.95
N PHE A 424 56.35 18.99 9.01
CA PHE A 424 55.43 18.65 7.93
C PHE A 424 55.90 19.24 6.59
N THR A 425 55.56 18.60 5.46
CA THR A 425 55.81 19.12 4.12
C THR A 425 54.51 19.64 3.50
N VAL A 426 54.61 20.47 2.46
CA VAL A 426 53.43 20.97 1.71
C VAL A 426 52.66 19.79 1.08
N GLY A 427 53.35 18.79 0.54
CA GLY A 427 52.74 17.58 0.03
C GLY A 427 52.02 16.75 1.07
N MET A 428 52.57 16.71 2.33
CA MET A 428 51.89 16.04 3.44
C MET A 428 50.58 16.74 3.81
N ILE A 429 50.51 18.08 3.78
CA ILE A 429 49.29 18.84 4.04
C ILE A 429 48.20 18.50 2.99
N MET A 430 48.56 18.52 1.71
CA MET A 430 47.64 18.23 0.62
C MET A 430 47.17 16.76 0.64
N ALA A 431 48.07 15.83 0.92
CA ALA A 431 47.72 14.42 1.09
C ALA A 431 46.76 14.22 2.28
N PHE A 432 47.03 14.86 3.41
CA PHE A 432 46.17 14.80 4.59
C PHE A 432 44.78 15.37 4.31
N GLN A 433 44.66 16.50 3.59
CA GLN A 433 43.35 17.04 3.15
C GLN A 433 42.61 16.08 2.23
N GLY A 434 43.31 15.40 1.32
CA GLY A 434 42.70 14.37 0.48
C GLY A 434 42.18 13.18 1.28
N PHE A 435 42.95 12.71 2.27
CA PHE A 435 42.52 11.65 3.17
C PHE A 435 41.37 12.10 4.09
N LEU A 436 41.40 13.34 4.59
CA LEU A 436 40.27 13.91 5.37
C LEU A 436 38.96 13.97 4.55
N SER A 437 39.04 14.40 3.30
CA SER A 437 37.90 14.43 2.39
C SER A 437 37.36 13.03 2.14
N SER A 438 38.26 12.06 1.90
CA SER A 438 37.90 10.64 1.72
C SER A 438 37.38 9.98 2.99
N PHE A 439 37.70 10.48 4.18
CA PHE A 439 37.18 10.06 5.47
C PHE A 439 35.80 10.67 5.77
N LEU A 440 35.58 11.95 5.44
CA LEU A 440 34.34 12.65 5.68
C LEU A 440 33.21 12.16 4.78
N SER A 441 33.51 11.76 3.54
CA SER A 441 32.49 11.31 2.56
C SER A 441 31.76 10.06 3.02
N PRO A 442 32.36 8.92 3.40
CA PRO A 442 31.65 7.79 3.96
C PRO A 442 30.90 8.12 5.25
N ALA A 443 31.44 9.02 6.10
CA ALA A 443 30.75 9.42 7.32
C ALA A 443 29.42 10.13 7.04
N THR A 444 29.37 11.03 6.06
CA THR A 444 28.14 11.70 5.64
C THR A 444 27.16 10.72 5.00
N THR A 445 27.65 9.75 4.23
CA THR A 445 26.83 8.67 3.65
C THR A 445 26.19 7.79 4.73
N LEU A 446 26.95 7.40 5.77
CA LEU A 446 26.42 6.64 6.90
C LEU A 446 25.29 7.40 7.65
N ILE A 447 25.43 8.72 7.76
CA ILE A 447 24.43 9.58 8.39
C ILE A 447 23.16 9.64 7.54
N SER A 448 23.28 9.88 6.23
CA SER A 448 22.15 9.93 5.31
C SER A 448 21.47 8.57 5.16
N ALA A 449 22.24 7.49 5.17
CA ALA A 449 21.71 6.13 5.13
C ALA A 449 20.76 5.82 6.30
N GLY A 450 21.02 6.35 7.48
CA GLY A 450 20.11 6.21 8.62
C GLY A 450 18.73 6.86 8.36
N GLN A 451 18.69 7.95 7.61
CA GLN A 451 17.43 8.62 7.20
C GLN A 451 16.72 7.81 6.12
N THR A 452 17.44 7.41 5.08
CA THR A 452 16.93 6.55 4.02
C THR A 452 16.36 5.23 4.54
N LEU A 453 17.04 4.61 5.51
CA LEU A 453 16.54 3.42 6.18
C LEU A 453 15.22 3.64 6.89
N GLN A 454 15.01 4.81 7.47
CA GLN A 454 13.77 5.12 8.17
C GLN A 454 12.62 5.39 7.20
N GLU A 455 12.88 6.04 6.06
CA GLU A 455 11.90 6.24 4.98
C GLU A 455 11.53 4.90 4.35
N MET A 456 12.51 4.11 3.97
CA MET A 456 12.35 2.78 3.39
C MET A 456 11.60 1.81 4.32
N ARG A 457 11.75 1.98 5.65
CA ARG A 457 11.01 1.17 6.63
C ARG A 457 9.50 1.28 6.45
N THR A 458 8.98 2.48 6.27
CA THR A 458 7.54 2.72 6.09
C THR A 458 7.04 2.03 4.82
N ASP A 459 7.78 2.16 3.72
CA ASP A 459 7.42 1.52 2.45
C ASP A 459 7.51 0.00 2.53
N MET A 460 8.53 -0.53 3.20
CA MET A 460 8.66 -1.97 3.44
C MET A 460 7.53 -2.51 4.32
N GLU A 461 7.15 -1.81 5.39
CA GLU A 461 6.02 -2.20 6.25
C GLU A 461 4.71 -2.23 5.45
N ARG A 462 4.48 -1.25 4.56
CA ARG A 462 3.30 -1.19 3.69
C ARG A 462 3.25 -2.34 2.67
N ILE A 463 4.38 -2.71 2.10
CA ILE A 463 4.45 -3.84 1.16
C ILE A 463 4.30 -5.17 1.91
N GLU A 464 4.95 -5.32 3.07
CA GLU A 464 4.86 -6.55 3.86
C GLU A 464 3.46 -6.77 4.43
N ASP A 465 2.68 -5.71 4.70
CA ASP A 465 1.27 -5.78 5.04
C ASP A 465 0.48 -6.57 3.97
N VAL A 466 0.72 -6.28 2.70
CA VAL A 466 0.13 -7.00 1.58
C VAL A 466 0.69 -8.43 1.46
N MET A 467 2.00 -8.57 1.52
CA MET A 467 2.67 -9.87 1.34
C MET A 467 2.32 -10.91 2.42
N ARG A 468 1.91 -10.46 3.60
CA ARG A 468 1.50 -11.34 4.72
C ARG A 468 0.02 -11.61 4.79
N TYR A 469 -0.77 -10.84 4.07
CA TYR A 469 -2.20 -11.09 4.03
C TYR A 469 -2.45 -12.53 3.57
N PRO A 470 -3.34 -13.32 4.24
CA PRO A 470 -3.62 -14.67 3.79
C PRO A 470 -4.15 -14.64 2.35
N ASP A 471 -3.72 -15.61 1.56
CA ASP A 471 -4.27 -15.82 0.23
C ASP A 471 -5.74 -16.22 0.36
N ASP A 472 -6.50 -16.06 -0.70
CA ASP A 472 -7.83 -16.63 -0.76
C ASP A 472 -7.70 -18.16 -0.66
N ASP A 473 -8.52 -18.77 0.20
CA ASP A 473 -8.50 -20.22 0.42
C ASP A 473 -8.73 -21.03 -0.87
N VAL A 474 -9.35 -20.40 -1.87
CA VAL A 474 -9.53 -20.99 -3.21
C VAL A 474 -8.18 -21.27 -3.91
N PHE A 475 -7.11 -20.57 -3.52
CA PHE A 475 -5.74 -20.81 -4.01
C PHE A 475 -4.89 -21.69 -3.08
N ALA A 476 -5.36 -21.96 -1.85
CA ALA A 476 -4.59 -22.72 -0.86
C ALA A 476 -4.65 -24.25 -1.09
N GLU A 477 -5.62 -24.73 -1.85
CA GLU A 477 -5.84 -26.13 -2.14
C GLU A 477 -5.57 -26.52 -3.60
N ASP A 478 -4.53 -25.98 -4.20
CA ASP A 478 -3.98 -26.52 -5.46
C ASP A 478 -3.27 -27.86 -5.13
N SER A 479 -4.03 -28.80 -4.58
CA SER A 479 -3.64 -30.20 -4.48
C SER A 479 -3.78 -30.78 -5.88
N GLY A 480 -2.66 -30.77 -6.60
CA GLY A 480 -2.52 -31.36 -7.93
C GLY A 480 -2.91 -32.82 -7.99
N ASP A 481 -4.18 -33.10 -7.98
CA ASP A 481 -4.73 -34.36 -8.42
C ASP A 481 -5.08 -34.20 -9.91
N GLU A 482 -4.12 -34.56 -10.78
CA GLU A 482 -4.20 -34.49 -12.24
C GLU A 482 -5.28 -35.40 -12.86
N SER A 483 -6.23 -35.91 -12.09
CA SER A 483 -7.17 -36.94 -12.50
C SER A 483 -8.65 -36.52 -12.57
N THR A 484 -8.96 -35.23 -12.52
CA THR A 484 -10.37 -34.80 -12.67
C THR A 484 -10.75 -34.68 -14.15
N GLU A 485 -11.69 -35.53 -14.61
CA GLU A 485 -12.46 -35.24 -15.80
C GLU A 485 -13.00 -33.81 -15.72
N TYR A 486 -12.66 -32.98 -16.71
CA TYR A 486 -13.13 -31.59 -16.83
C TYR A 486 -14.63 -31.53 -17.12
N GLY A 487 -15.44 -31.86 -16.12
CA GLY A 487 -16.90 -31.76 -16.20
C GLY A 487 -17.37 -30.41 -15.63
N LYS A 488 -18.24 -29.72 -16.36
CA LYS A 488 -18.93 -28.55 -15.81
C LYS A 488 -19.97 -28.96 -14.76
N LEU A 489 -20.30 -28.05 -13.85
CA LEU A 489 -21.40 -28.22 -12.91
C LEU A 489 -22.74 -28.32 -13.67
N SER A 490 -23.72 -29.04 -13.12
CA SER A 490 -25.03 -29.22 -13.78
C SER A 490 -25.90 -27.96 -13.69
N GLY A 491 -25.62 -27.05 -12.77
CA GLY A 491 -26.40 -25.83 -12.53
C GLY A 491 -27.32 -25.91 -11.32
N ASN A 492 -27.23 -26.96 -10.47
CA ASN A 492 -27.99 -27.06 -9.23
C ASN A 492 -27.32 -26.23 -8.12
N ILE A 493 -28.09 -25.35 -7.47
CA ILE A 493 -27.59 -24.47 -6.39
C ILE A 493 -28.50 -24.61 -5.17
N GLU A 494 -27.88 -24.80 -4.00
CA GLU A 494 -28.61 -24.89 -2.73
C GLU A 494 -27.93 -24.04 -1.65
N LEU A 495 -28.65 -23.06 -1.10
CA LEU A 495 -28.25 -22.26 0.05
C LEU A 495 -29.04 -22.72 1.27
N LYS A 496 -28.33 -23.11 2.36
CA LYS A 496 -28.89 -23.62 3.61
C LYS A 496 -28.54 -22.69 4.76
N ASN A 497 -29.55 -22.00 5.32
CA ASN A 497 -29.43 -21.16 6.52
C ASN A 497 -28.24 -20.18 6.44
N VAL A 498 -28.04 -19.57 5.27
CA VAL A 498 -26.90 -18.69 5.00
C VAL A 498 -27.06 -17.38 5.76
N THR A 499 -26.08 -17.07 6.62
CA THR A 499 -26.01 -15.81 7.36
C THR A 499 -24.70 -15.12 7.04
N PHE A 500 -24.76 -13.82 6.71
CA PHE A 500 -23.58 -13.05 6.30
C PHE A 500 -23.69 -11.56 6.64
N GLY A 501 -22.55 -10.92 6.83
CA GLY A 501 -22.37 -9.47 6.93
C GLY A 501 -20.92 -9.09 6.63
N TYR A 502 -20.69 -7.83 6.28
CA TYR A 502 -19.34 -7.35 5.93
C TYR A 502 -18.41 -7.14 7.15
N SER A 503 -18.95 -7.10 8.35
CA SER A 503 -18.17 -7.01 9.58
C SER A 503 -18.74 -7.94 10.64
N ARG A 504 -17.96 -8.91 11.12
CA ARG A 504 -18.38 -9.86 12.18
C ARG A 504 -18.72 -9.20 13.52
N LEU A 505 -18.42 -7.92 13.68
CA LEU A 505 -18.74 -7.12 14.87
C LEU A 505 -20.06 -6.35 14.73
N ALA A 506 -20.61 -6.27 13.51
CA ALA A 506 -21.93 -5.68 13.21
C ALA A 506 -23.02 -6.77 13.21
N GLU A 507 -24.27 -6.35 13.12
CA GLU A 507 -25.37 -7.27 12.85
C GLU A 507 -25.25 -7.84 11.44
N PRO A 508 -25.62 -9.12 11.23
CA PRO A 508 -25.61 -9.71 9.90
C PRO A 508 -26.58 -8.98 8.96
N LEU A 509 -26.13 -8.77 7.72
CA LEU A 509 -26.97 -8.18 6.67
C LEU A 509 -27.96 -9.21 6.11
N ILE A 510 -27.55 -10.45 5.97
CA ILE A 510 -28.37 -11.58 5.51
C ILE A 510 -28.51 -12.54 6.69
N ARG A 511 -29.73 -13.03 6.97
CA ARG A 511 -30.01 -13.95 8.08
C ARG A 511 -30.80 -15.15 7.60
N ASP A 512 -30.30 -16.34 7.92
CA ASP A 512 -30.95 -17.64 7.70
C ASP A 512 -31.57 -17.81 6.31
N PHE A 513 -30.87 -17.33 5.27
CA PHE A 513 -31.35 -17.33 3.90
C PHE A 513 -31.27 -18.73 3.30
N ASN A 514 -32.38 -19.14 2.67
CA ASN A 514 -32.53 -20.44 2.03
C ASN A 514 -32.99 -20.27 0.59
N LEU A 515 -32.36 -21.01 -0.35
CA LEU A 515 -32.68 -21.03 -1.77
C LEU A 515 -32.34 -22.39 -2.35
N THR A 516 -33.16 -22.90 -3.26
CA THR A 516 -32.86 -24.11 -4.04
C THR A 516 -33.23 -23.85 -5.49
N LEU A 517 -32.24 -24.01 -6.39
CA LEU A 517 -32.42 -23.87 -7.83
C LEU A 517 -32.03 -25.18 -8.51
N ARG A 518 -32.83 -25.59 -9.48
CA ARG A 518 -32.54 -26.72 -10.36
C ARG A 518 -31.87 -26.24 -11.66
N PRO A 519 -31.19 -27.09 -12.39
CA PRO A 519 -30.63 -26.73 -13.69
C PRO A 519 -31.69 -26.09 -14.61
N GLY A 520 -31.38 -24.90 -15.12
CA GLY A 520 -32.25 -24.13 -16.01
C GLY A 520 -33.28 -23.25 -15.31
N ASP A 521 -33.44 -23.33 -13.98
CA ASP A 521 -34.37 -22.45 -13.24
C ASP A 521 -33.88 -20.98 -13.30
N ARG A 522 -34.84 -20.07 -13.25
CA ARG A 522 -34.64 -18.63 -13.27
C ARG A 522 -35.23 -17.99 -12.01
N VAL A 523 -34.39 -17.37 -11.19
CA VAL A 523 -34.85 -16.65 -9.98
C VAL A 523 -34.53 -15.17 -10.08
N ALA A 524 -35.45 -14.32 -9.67
CA ALA A 524 -35.24 -12.87 -9.58
C ALA A 524 -35.22 -12.41 -8.12
N PHE A 525 -34.19 -11.60 -7.77
CA PHE A 525 -34.14 -10.86 -6.51
C PHE A 525 -34.61 -9.43 -6.70
N VAL A 526 -35.66 -9.06 -5.95
CA VAL A 526 -36.33 -7.76 -6.04
C VAL A 526 -36.36 -7.10 -4.66
N GLY A 527 -36.32 -5.78 -4.60
CA GLY A 527 -36.37 -5.02 -3.33
C GLY A 527 -35.62 -3.69 -3.42
N ALA A 528 -35.75 -2.86 -2.38
CA ALA A 528 -35.11 -1.57 -2.29
C ALA A 528 -33.58 -1.65 -2.38
N SER A 529 -32.93 -0.55 -2.80
CA SER A 529 -31.47 -0.48 -2.80
C SER A 529 -30.91 -0.72 -1.38
N GLY A 530 -29.83 -1.52 -1.28
CA GLY A 530 -29.22 -1.86 0.00
C GLY A 530 -29.88 -2.99 0.80
N CYS A 531 -30.95 -3.63 0.30
CA CYS A 531 -31.59 -4.75 1.01
C CYS A 531 -30.82 -6.08 0.98
N GLY A 532 -29.68 -6.16 0.24
CA GLY A 532 -28.79 -7.34 0.24
C GLY A 532 -28.79 -8.19 -1.03
N LYS A 533 -29.47 -7.79 -2.12
CA LYS A 533 -29.52 -8.53 -3.40
C LYS A 533 -28.16 -8.86 -3.98
N SER A 534 -27.33 -7.83 -4.25
CA SER A 534 -25.98 -8.00 -4.78
C SER A 534 -25.03 -8.69 -3.77
N THR A 535 -25.37 -8.67 -2.47
CA THR A 535 -24.61 -9.44 -1.47
C THR A 535 -24.85 -10.94 -1.62
N ILE A 536 -26.08 -11.37 -1.92
CA ILE A 536 -26.39 -12.77 -2.22
C ILE A 536 -25.69 -13.21 -3.50
N SER A 537 -25.70 -12.37 -4.55
CA SER A 537 -24.95 -12.62 -5.78
C SER A 537 -23.46 -12.84 -5.50
N LYS A 538 -22.85 -11.99 -4.69
CA LYS A 538 -21.41 -12.11 -4.27
C LYS A 538 -21.12 -13.34 -3.39
N LEU A 539 -22.10 -13.83 -2.65
CA LEU A 539 -21.98 -15.08 -1.89
C LEU A 539 -22.05 -16.31 -2.80
N ILE A 540 -22.98 -16.32 -3.75
CA ILE A 540 -23.13 -17.40 -4.73
C ILE A 540 -21.92 -17.45 -5.66
N SER A 541 -21.38 -16.29 -6.08
CA SER A 541 -20.15 -16.23 -6.89
C SER A 541 -18.87 -16.62 -6.15
N GLY A 542 -18.95 -16.97 -4.84
CA GLY A 542 -17.80 -17.36 -4.04
C GLY A 542 -16.85 -16.21 -3.65
N LEU A 543 -17.18 -14.95 -3.98
CA LEU A 543 -16.36 -13.78 -3.62
C LEU A 543 -16.32 -13.52 -2.11
N TYR A 544 -17.35 -13.98 -1.36
CA TYR A 544 -17.41 -13.92 0.08
C TYR A 544 -17.85 -15.25 0.67
N LYS A 545 -17.38 -15.56 1.86
CA LYS A 545 -17.78 -16.76 2.62
C LYS A 545 -18.89 -16.43 3.62
N PRO A 546 -19.94 -17.25 3.75
CA PRO A 546 -20.97 -17.05 4.77
C PRO A 546 -20.38 -17.19 6.19
N TRP A 547 -20.98 -16.50 7.17
CA TRP A 547 -20.60 -16.66 8.59
C TRP A 547 -21.09 -17.96 9.18
N SER A 548 -22.27 -18.39 8.74
CA SER A 548 -22.89 -19.68 9.06
C SER A 548 -23.78 -20.13 7.90
N GLY A 549 -24.14 -21.40 7.86
CA GLY A 549 -24.84 -22.02 6.75
C GLY A 549 -23.88 -22.51 5.67
N GLU A 550 -24.44 -23.07 4.60
CA GLU A 550 -23.69 -23.69 3.50
C GLU A 550 -24.25 -23.25 2.15
N ILE A 551 -23.35 -23.13 1.18
CA ILE A 551 -23.69 -22.92 -0.24
C ILE A 551 -23.15 -24.12 -1.00
N LEU A 552 -24.07 -24.89 -1.60
CA LEU A 552 -23.77 -26.13 -2.29
C LEU A 552 -24.05 -25.98 -3.78
N PHE A 553 -23.15 -26.52 -4.59
CA PHE A 553 -23.29 -26.66 -6.04
C PHE A 553 -23.25 -28.16 -6.34
N ASP A 554 -24.30 -28.69 -6.99
CA ASP A 554 -24.46 -30.12 -7.23
C ASP A 554 -24.27 -30.97 -5.95
N GLY A 555 -24.73 -30.43 -4.78
CA GLY A 555 -24.61 -31.05 -3.47
C GLY A 555 -23.23 -30.97 -2.83
N LYS A 556 -22.27 -30.26 -3.43
CA LYS A 556 -20.91 -30.09 -2.88
C LYS A 556 -20.67 -28.61 -2.50
N PRO A 557 -20.00 -28.31 -1.38
CA PRO A 557 -19.58 -26.96 -1.05
C PRO A 557 -18.45 -26.50 -2.00
N ILE A 558 -18.34 -25.18 -2.20
CA ILE A 558 -17.32 -24.57 -3.11
C ILE A 558 -15.91 -25.09 -2.80
N SER A 559 -15.56 -25.30 -1.53
CA SER A 559 -14.23 -25.79 -1.10
C SER A 559 -13.89 -27.22 -1.58
N GLN A 560 -14.88 -27.99 -2.04
CA GLN A 560 -14.69 -29.34 -2.54
C GLN A 560 -14.81 -29.44 -4.08
N ILE A 561 -14.96 -28.30 -4.77
CA ILE A 561 -15.07 -28.21 -6.22
C ILE A 561 -13.78 -27.66 -6.75
N ASP A 562 -13.25 -28.30 -7.80
CA ASP A 562 -12.08 -27.77 -8.51
C ASP A 562 -12.37 -26.36 -9.01
N ARG A 563 -11.37 -25.47 -8.85
CA ARG A 563 -11.54 -24.07 -9.21
C ARG A 563 -11.83 -23.88 -10.69
N CYS A 564 -11.17 -24.60 -11.56
CA CYS A 564 -11.39 -24.47 -13.00
C CYS A 564 -12.82 -24.92 -13.38
N VAL A 565 -13.34 -25.97 -12.72
CA VAL A 565 -14.73 -26.41 -12.87
C VAL A 565 -15.70 -25.35 -12.37
N PHE A 566 -15.44 -24.79 -11.20
CA PHE A 566 -16.31 -23.75 -10.61
C PHE A 566 -16.36 -22.48 -11.48
N THR A 567 -15.18 -21.93 -11.81
CA THR A 567 -15.06 -20.68 -12.61
C THR A 567 -15.48 -20.86 -14.07
N GLY A 568 -15.31 -22.07 -14.64
CA GLY A 568 -15.80 -22.40 -15.99
C GLY A 568 -17.31 -22.68 -16.05
N SER A 569 -17.95 -22.93 -14.89
CA SER A 569 -19.39 -23.22 -14.81
C SER A 569 -20.23 -22.02 -14.39
N LEU A 570 -19.67 -21.09 -13.60
CA LEU A 570 -20.38 -19.94 -13.07
C LEU A 570 -19.79 -18.63 -13.59
N ALA A 571 -20.61 -17.79 -14.19
CA ALA A 571 -20.22 -16.49 -14.69
C ALA A 571 -21.12 -15.37 -14.14
N VAL A 572 -20.54 -14.19 -13.98
CA VAL A 572 -21.21 -13.02 -13.39
C VAL A 572 -21.14 -11.84 -14.36
N VAL A 573 -22.27 -11.23 -14.67
CA VAL A 573 -22.37 -9.93 -15.33
C VAL A 573 -22.54 -8.88 -14.25
N ASP A 574 -21.53 -8.04 -14.03
CA ASP A 574 -21.52 -7.01 -12.98
C ASP A 574 -22.20 -5.72 -13.48
N GLN A 575 -22.63 -4.90 -12.55
CA GLN A 575 -23.21 -3.58 -12.80
C GLN A 575 -22.17 -2.61 -13.41
N ASP A 576 -20.92 -2.65 -12.91
CA ASP A 576 -19.82 -1.80 -13.34
C ASP A 576 -18.98 -2.50 -14.41
N ILE A 577 -19.20 -2.13 -15.67
CA ILE A 577 -18.55 -2.75 -16.83
C ILE A 577 -17.20 -2.10 -17.09
N ILE A 578 -16.13 -2.89 -17.01
CA ILE A 578 -14.76 -2.45 -17.31
C ILE A 578 -14.29 -3.15 -18.59
N LEU A 579 -13.94 -2.34 -19.61
CA LEU A 579 -13.34 -2.81 -20.86
C LEU A 579 -11.89 -2.36 -20.94
N PHE A 580 -11.05 -3.25 -21.45
CA PHE A 580 -9.62 -3.01 -21.60
C PHE A 580 -9.30 -2.36 -22.94
N GLU A 581 -8.26 -1.54 -22.99
CA GLU A 581 -7.69 -1.02 -24.22
C GLU A 581 -7.01 -2.15 -25.00
N ASP A 582 -7.82 -3.00 -25.62
CA ASP A 582 -7.40 -4.18 -26.37
C ASP A 582 -8.42 -4.47 -27.47
N THR A 583 -8.20 -5.52 -28.27
CA THR A 583 -9.14 -5.94 -29.30
C THR A 583 -10.48 -6.38 -28.70
N ILE A 584 -11.55 -6.27 -29.48
CA ILE A 584 -12.88 -6.80 -29.08
C ILE A 584 -12.78 -8.28 -28.79
N ALA A 585 -12.02 -9.04 -29.59
CA ALA A 585 -11.79 -10.47 -29.37
C ALA A 585 -11.16 -10.73 -27.98
N ASN A 586 -10.09 -10.02 -27.61
CA ASN A 586 -9.46 -10.18 -26.31
C ASN A 586 -10.35 -9.74 -25.15
N ASN A 587 -11.17 -8.73 -25.34
CA ASN A 587 -12.16 -8.30 -24.34
C ASN A 587 -13.26 -9.35 -24.11
N ILE A 588 -13.69 -10.06 -25.15
CA ILE A 588 -14.69 -11.14 -25.02
C ILE A 588 -14.05 -12.39 -24.42
N LYS A 589 -12.87 -12.80 -24.92
CA LYS A 589 -12.17 -14.02 -24.47
C LYS A 589 -11.47 -13.86 -23.11
N MET A 590 -11.28 -12.63 -22.60
CA MET A 590 -10.49 -12.35 -21.39
C MET A 590 -9.11 -13.00 -21.40
N TRP A 591 -8.45 -12.98 -22.58
CA TRP A 591 -7.15 -13.60 -22.86
C TRP A 591 -7.11 -15.12 -22.67
N ASP A 592 -8.26 -15.78 -22.53
CA ASP A 592 -8.35 -17.23 -22.52
C ASP A 592 -8.28 -17.78 -23.95
N ASN A 593 -7.16 -18.46 -24.25
CA ASN A 593 -6.91 -19.04 -25.56
C ASN A 593 -7.68 -20.36 -25.78
N SER A 594 -8.32 -20.92 -24.77
CA SER A 594 -9.14 -22.13 -24.92
C SER A 594 -10.48 -21.82 -25.59
N ILE A 595 -10.94 -20.57 -25.51
CA ILE A 595 -12.17 -20.12 -26.17
C ILE A 595 -11.89 -19.96 -27.67
N GLU A 596 -12.54 -20.78 -28.49
CA GLU A 596 -12.40 -20.71 -29.93
C GLU A 596 -13.10 -19.48 -30.54
N ASP A 597 -12.69 -19.08 -31.74
CA ASP A 597 -13.30 -17.94 -32.44
C ASP A 597 -14.79 -18.18 -32.75
N PHE A 598 -15.18 -19.42 -32.98
CA PHE A 598 -16.56 -19.81 -33.21
C PHE A 598 -17.42 -19.55 -31.96
N GLU A 599 -16.94 -19.94 -30.78
CA GLU A 599 -17.64 -19.74 -29.49
C GLU A 599 -17.80 -18.25 -29.19
N MET A 600 -16.73 -17.47 -29.39
CA MET A 600 -16.76 -16.01 -29.27
C MET A 600 -17.80 -15.36 -30.19
N ILE A 601 -17.87 -15.80 -31.47
CA ILE A 601 -18.83 -15.26 -32.45
C ILE A 601 -20.25 -15.62 -32.05
N MET A 602 -20.49 -16.86 -31.63
CA MET A 602 -21.81 -17.29 -31.16
C MET A 602 -22.27 -16.51 -29.93
N ALA A 603 -21.38 -16.34 -28.95
CA ALA A 603 -21.65 -15.51 -27.76
C ALA A 603 -22.00 -14.05 -28.12
N ALA A 604 -21.28 -13.46 -29.05
CA ALA A 604 -21.56 -12.11 -29.54
C ALA A 604 -22.90 -12.01 -30.29
N ARG A 605 -23.33 -13.07 -31.00
CA ARG A 605 -24.66 -13.15 -31.63
C ARG A 605 -25.76 -13.25 -30.60
N ASP A 606 -25.61 -14.12 -29.59
CA ASP A 606 -26.57 -14.30 -28.52
C ASP A 606 -26.74 -13.04 -27.67
N ALA A 607 -25.65 -12.29 -27.49
CA ALA A 607 -25.66 -10.96 -26.87
C ALA A 607 -26.12 -9.84 -27.79
N GLN A 608 -26.61 -10.13 -29.03
CA GLN A 608 -27.05 -9.14 -30.03
C GLN A 608 -25.98 -8.06 -30.36
N LEU A 609 -24.70 -8.43 -30.32
CA LEU A 609 -23.58 -7.49 -30.53
C LEU A 609 -22.85 -7.71 -31.85
N HIS A 610 -22.96 -8.91 -32.48
CA HIS A 610 -22.21 -9.33 -33.64
C HIS A 610 -22.29 -8.31 -34.80
N GLU A 611 -23.47 -7.84 -35.13
CA GLU A 611 -23.68 -6.89 -36.22
C GLU A 611 -23.00 -5.54 -35.96
N ASP A 612 -23.01 -5.07 -34.70
CA ASP A 612 -22.32 -3.82 -34.32
C ASP A 612 -20.81 -3.98 -34.42
N ILE A 613 -20.27 -5.16 -34.11
CA ILE A 613 -18.83 -5.46 -34.25
C ILE A 613 -18.46 -5.48 -35.72
N MET A 614 -19.24 -6.16 -36.58
CA MET A 614 -18.93 -6.30 -38.00
C MET A 614 -19.03 -4.99 -38.79
N ARG A 615 -19.75 -3.99 -38.28
CA ARG A 615 -19.78 -2.63 -38.86
C ARG A 615 -18.51 -1.84 -38.59
N ARG A 616 -17.66 -2.27 -37.67
CA ARG A 616 -16.39 -1.60 -37.33
C ARG A 616 -15.27 -2.06 -38.26
N GLU A 617 -14.37 -1.17 -38.59
CA GLU A 617 -13.20 -1.50 -39.39
C GLU A 617 -12.31 -2.52 -38.63
N GLY A 618 -12.08 -3.69 -39.20
CA GLY A 618 -11.37 -4.79 -38.54
C GLY A 618 -12.23 -5.75 -37.72
N GLY A 619 -13.54 -5.48 -37.55
CA GLY A 619 -14.47 -6.39 -36.85
C GLY A 619 -14.00 -6.72 -35.43
N TYR A 620 -13.81 -8.01 -35.12
CA TYR A 620 -13.36 -8.48 -33.80
C TYR A 620 -11.91 -8.08 -33.47
N GLN A 621 -11.10 -7.68 -34.46
CA GLN A 621 -9.75 -7.17 -34.26
C GLN A 621 -9.70 -5.67 -34.00
N TYR A 622 -10.86 -4.98 -34.02
CA TYR A 622 -10.95 -3.58 -33.68
C TYR A 622 -10.48 -3.36 -32.25
N LYS A 623 -9.53 -2.41 -32.05
CA LYS A 623 -8.98 -2.07 -30.75
C LYS A 623 -9.82 -1.01 -30.07
N LEU A 624 -10.38 -1.35 -28.90
CA LEU A 624 -11.17 -0.41 -28.10
C LEU A 624 -10.28 0.66 -27.47
N THR A 625 -10.85 1.82 -27.24
CA THR A 625 -10.23 2.87 -26.42
C THR A 625 -10.35 2.53 -24.94
N GLU A 626 -9.55 3.18 -24.10
CA GLU A 626 -9.54 3.01 -22.66
C GLU A 626 -10.97 3.14 -22.06
N GLY A 627 -11.40 2.09 -21.35
CA GLY A 627 -12.74 2.00 -20.76
C GLY A 627 -13.88 1.82 -21.79
N GLY A 628 -13.57 1.52 -23.06
CA GLY A 628 -14.57 1.34 -24.10
C GLY A 628 -15.44 2.59 -24.35
N LYS A 629 -14.84 3.78 -24.25
CA LYS A 629 -15.53 5.08 -24.43
C LYS A 629 -16.13 5.26 -25.84
N ASP A 630 -15.65 4.50 -26.80
CA ASP A 630 -16.12 4.44 -28.18
C ASP A 630 -17.35 3.52 -28.37
N LEU A 631 -17.83 2.89 -27.29
CA LEU A 631 -19.04 2.10 -27.24
C LEU A 631 -20.17 2.84 -26.51
N SER A 632 -21.41 2.69 -26.98
CA SER A 632 -22.59 3.13 -26.23
C SER A 632 -22.78 2.31 -24.94
N GLY A 633 -23.56 2.80 -23.96
CA GLY A 633 -23.85 2.07 -22.73
C GLY A 633 -24.41 0.67 -22.99
N GLY A 634 -25.39 0.56 -23.91
CA GLY A 634 -25.98 -0.72 -24.31
C GLY A 634 -24.98 -1.63 -25.03
N GLN A 635 -24.05 -1.09 -25.84
CA GLN A 635 -23.00 -1.88 -26.47
C GLN A 635 -22.01 -2.42 -25.44
N ARG A 636 -21.67 -1.65 -24.42
CA ARG A 636 -20.81 -2.10 -23.31
C ARG A 636 -21.48 -3.23 -22.53
N GLN A 637 -22.78 -3.11 -22.21
CA GLN A 637 -23.53 -4.19 -21.55
C GLN A 637 -23.57 -5.47 -22.38
N ARG A 638 -23.85 -5.35 -23.68
CA ARG A 638 -23.85 -6.51 -24.58
C ARG A 638 -22.45 -7.14 -24.72
N MET A 639 -21.40 -6.34 -24.64
CA MET A 639 -20.01 -6.82 -24.62
C MET A 639 -19.73 -7.67 -23.37
N GLU A 640 -20.18 -7.22 -22.20
CA GLU A 640 -20.06 -7.96 -20.95
C GLU A 640 -20.84 -9.28 -20.99
N ILE A 641 -22.07 -9.23 -21.51
CA ILE A 641 -22.88 -10.45 -21.71
C ILE A 641 -22.20 -11.41 -22.71
N ALA A 642 -21.63 -10.91 -23.81
CA ALA A 642 -20.88 -11.73 -24.76
C ALA A 642 -19.65 -12.37 -24.11
N ARG A 643 -18.92 -11.63 -23.25
CA ARG A 643 -17.78 -12.13 -22.47
C ARG A 643 -18.17 -13.32 -21.60
N VAL A 644 -19.29 -13.18 -20.90
CA VAL A 644 -19.83 -14.24 -20.02
C VAL A 644 -20.32 -15.44 -20.82
N LEU A 645 -21.08 -15.22 -21.90
CA LEU A 645 -21.59 -16.32 -22.74
C LEU A 645 -20.49 -17.06 -23.51
N ALA A 646 -19.36 -16.43 -23.78
CA ALA A 646 -18.21 -17.08 -24.46
C ALA A 646 -17.54 -18.16 -23.60
N GLN A 647 -17.69 -18.11 -22.28
CA GLN A 647 -17.23 -19.13 -21.35
C GLN A 647 -18.17 -20.36 -21.31
N ASP A 648 -19.34 -20.27 -21.97
CA ASP A 648 -20.39 -21.30 -22.00
C ASP A 648 -20.78 -21.77 -20.57
N PRO A 649 -21.16 -20.87 -19.66
CA PRO A 649 -21.46 -21.19 -18.27
C PRO A 649 -22.75 -22.00 -18.14
N THR A 650 -22.85 -22.82 -17.09
CA THR A 650 -24.11 -23.50 -16.69
C THR A 650 -24.92 -22.69 -15.69
N ILE A 651 -24.27 -21.72 -15.02
CA ILE A 651 -24.88 -20.80 -14.07
C ILE A 651 -24.50 -19.37 -14.44
N ILE A 652 -25.47 -18.46 -14.53
CA ILE A 652 -25.24 -17.04 -14.78
C ILE A 652 -25.89 -16.17 -13.70
N LEU A 653 -25.12 -15.19 -13.23
CA LEU A 653 -25.56 -14.15 -12.32
C LEU A 653 -25.64 -12.82 -13.08
N LEU A 654 -26.81 -12.21 -13.14
CA LEU A 654 -27.06 -10.94 -13.83
C LEU A 654 -27.36 -9.86 -12.78
N ASP A 655 -26.39 -8.98 -12.47
CA ASP A 655 -26.61 -7.86 -11.54
C ASP A 655 -26.83 -6.57 -12.32
N GLU A 656 -28.10 -6.19 -12.49
CA GLU A 656 -28.56 -5.03 -13.29
C GLU A 656 -28.01 -5.00 -14.75
N ALA A 657 -27.73 -6.17 -15.29
CA ALA A 657 -26.99 -6.38 -16.53
C ALA A 657 -27.72 -5.90 -17.81
N THR A 658 -29.01 -5.60 -17.74
CA THR A 658 -29.85 -5.20 -18.89
C THR A 658 -30.37 -3.76 -18.80
N SER A 659 -29.92 -3.00 -17.79
CA SER A 659 -30.47 -1.66 -17.48
C SER A 659 -30.29 -0.63 -18.60
N ALA A 660 -29.27 -0.72 -19.44
CA ALA A 660 -29.03 0.17 -20.58
C ALA A 660 -29.49 -0.39 -21.93
N LEU A 661 -30.18 -1.53 -21.94
CA LEU A 661 -30.74 -2.14 -23.15
C LEU A 661 -32.16 -1.61 -23.42
N ASP A 662 -32.54 -1.54 -24.70
CA ASP A 662 -33.91 -1.36 -25.11
C ASP A 662 -34.69 -2.67 -24.92
N ALA A 663 -36.02 -2.57 -24.77
CA ALA A 663 -36.88 -3.71 -24.43
C ALA A 663 -36.81 -4.89 -25.43
N LYS A 664 -36.57 -4.62 -26.72
CA LYS A 664 -36.43 -5.67 -27.73
C LYS A 664 -35.09 -6.42 -27.57
N THR A 665 -34.01 -5.68 -27.49
CA THR A 665 -32.68 -6.26 -27.32
C THR A 665 -32.58 -7.02 -26.00
N GLU A 666 -33.16 -6.49 -24.90
CA GLU A 666 -33.26 -7.18 -23.62
C GLU A 666 -34.01 -8.52 -23.75
N TYR A 667 -35.18 -8.52 -24.40
CA TYR A 667 -35.93 -9.73 -24.63
C TYR A 667 -35.16 -10.78 -25.42
N ASP A 668 -34.50 -10.37 -26.52
CA ASP A 668 -33.74 -11.28 -27.38
C ASP A 668 -32.54 -11.90 -26.62
N VAL A 669 -31.81 -11.10 -25.81
CA VAL A 669 -30.69 -11.57 -24.98
C VAL A 669 -31.16 -12.54 -23.90
N VAL A 670 -32.21 -12.18 -23.17
CA VAL A 670 -32.80 -13.04 -22.11
C VAL A 670 -33.29 -14.36 -22.69
N ARG A 671 -33.90 -14.32 -23.87
CA ARG A 671 -34.34 -15.51 -24.60
C ARG A 671 -33.15 -16.40 -25.00
N SER A 672 -32.06 -15.81 -25.52
CA SER A 672 -30.87 -16.58 -25.89
C SER A 672 -30.25 -17.30 -24.66
N ILE A 673 -30.21 -16.66 -23.49
CA ILE A 673 -29.79 -17.29 -22.24
C ILE A 673 -30.69 -18.46 -21.84
N LYS A 674 -32.02 -18.28 -21.96
CA LYS A 674 -33.01 -19.32 -21.67
C LYS A 674 -32.86 -20.52 -22.62
N ASP A 675 -32.71 -20.27 -23.92
CA ASP A 675 -32.63 -21.32 -24.96
C ASP A 675 -31.35 -22.18 -24.77
N ARG A 676 -30.31 -21.67 -24.11
CA ARG A 676 -29.12 -22.44 -23.70
C ARG A 676 -29.36 -23.33 -22.47
N GLY A 677 -30.48 -23.21 -21.75
CA GLY A 677 -30.74 -23.99 -20.55
C GLY A 677 -29.91 -23.61 -19.32
N ILE A 678 -29.37 -22.39 -19.27
CA ILE A 678 -28.49 -21.89 -18.20
C ILE A 678 -29.34 -21.55 -16.97
N THR A 679 -28.93 -22.00 -15.77
CA THR A 679 -29.49 -21.57 -14.49
C THR A 679 -29.21 -20.09 -14.29
N CYS A 680 -30.26 -19.26 -14.12
CA CYS A 680 -30.11 -17.81 -14.15
C CYS A 680 -30.59 -17.17 -12.84
N ILE A 681 -29.70 -16.39 -12.20
CA ILE A 681 -30.03 -15.57 -11.05
C ILE A 681 -30.00 -14.12 -11.49
N VAL A 682 -31.11 -13.42 -11.35
CA VAL A 682 -31.26 -12.04 -11.80
C VAL A 682 -31.46 -11.10 -10.61
N VAL A 683 -30.63 -10.11 -10.51
CA VAL A 683 -30.85 -8.95 -9.65
C VAL A 683 -31.32 -7.81 -10.56
N ALA A 684 -32.61 -7.54 -10.58
CA ALA A 684 -33.19 -6.56 -11.49
C ALA A 684 -34.17 -5.61 -10.81
N HIS A 685 -34.30 -4.44 -11.41
CA HIS A 685 -35.33 -3.45 -11.07
C HIS A 685 -36.40 -3.35 -12.13
N ARG A 686 -36.21 -3.91 -13.34
CA ARG A 686 -37.17 -3.82 -14.43
C ARG A 686 -38.16 -4.99 -14.43
N LEU A 687 -39.45 -4.67 -14.52
CA LEU A 687 -40.53 -5.65 -14.57
C LEU A 687 -40.40 -6.62 -15.76
N SER A 688 -39.90 -6.13 -16.91
CA SER A 688 -39.66 -6.95 -18.12
C SER A 688 -38.72 -8.13 -17.87
N THR A 689 -37.74 -7.95 -17.03
CA THR A 689 -36.72 -8.99 -16.74
C THR A 689 -37.18 -10.00 -15.69
N ILE A 690 -38.01 -9.56 -14.73
CA ILE A 690 -38.41 -10.37 -13.57
C ILE A 690 -39.71 -11.16 -13.80
N ARG A 691 -40.58 -10.68 -14.67
CA ARG A 691 -41.93 -11.25 -14.89
C ARG A 691 -41.91 -12.73 -15.31
N ASP A 692 -40.95 -13.08 -16.18
CA ASP A 692 -40.85 -14.42 -16.75
C ASP A 692 -39.92 -15.35 -15.99
N CYS A 693 -39.53 -14.99 -14.74
CA CYS A 693 -38.75 -15.84 -13.84
C CYS A 693 -39.68 -16.90 -13.18
N ASP A 694 -39.14 -18.10 -12.96
CA ASP A 694 -39.82 -19.22 -12.31
C ASP A 694 -40.15 -18.90 -10.85
N GLU A 695 -39.29 -18.08 -10.23
CA GLU A 695 -39.48 -17.60 -8.86
C GLU A 695 -38.96 -16.16 -8.70
N ILE A 696 -39.70 -15.36 -7.95
CA ILE A 696 -39.37 -14.00 -7.54
C ILE A 696 -39.26 -13.96 -6.02
N ILE A 697 -38.13 -13.46 -5.52
CA ILE A 697 -37.85 -13.32 -4.09
C ILE A 697 -37.75 -11.83 -3.74
N VAL A 698 -38.70 -11.37 -2.95
CA VAL A 698 -38.76 -9.98 -2.49
C VAL A 698 -37.99 -9.85 -1.17
N MET A 699 -37.03 -8.93 -1.13
CA MET A 699 -36.17 -8.73 0.01
C MET A 699 -36.37 -7.35 0.63
N GLU A 700 -36.46 -7.30 1.96
CA GLU A 700 -36.41 -6.07 2.75
C GLU A 700 -35.45 -6.25 3.93
N GLN A 701 -34.49 -5.34 4.08
CA GLN A 701 -33.52 -5.31 5.19
C GLN A 701 -32.84 -6.69 5.45
N GLY A 702 -32.47 -7.38 4.36
CA GLY A 702 -31.75 -8.66 4.44
C GLY A 702 -32.62 -9.90 4.70
N ASN A 703 -33.92 -9.74 4.78
CA ASN A 703 -34.89 -10.84 4.98
C ASN A 703 -35.76 -11.03 3.74
N VAL A 704 -36.20 -12.26 3.51
CA VAL A 704 -37.21 -12.58 2.49
C VAL A 704 -38.57 -12.21 3.05
N VAL A 705 -39.31 -11.34 2.36
CA VAL A 705 -40.64 -10.89 2.75
C VAL A 705 -41.72 -11.63 1.98
N GLU A 706 -41.51 -11.83 0.69
CA GLU A 706 -42.43 -12.53 -0.22
C GLU A 706 -41.65 -13.42 -1.17
N ARG A 707 -42.30 -14.51 -1.61
CA ARG A 707 -41.73 -15.48 -2.53
C ARG A 707 -42.83 -16.12 -3.36
N GLY A 708 -42.66 -16.23 -4.67
CA GLY A 708 -43.60 -16.83 -5.59
C GLY A 708 -43.44 -16.38 -7.04
N THR A 709 -44.34 -16.76 -7.90
CA THR A 709 -44.39 -16.31 -9.29
C THR A 709 -44.98 -14.90 -9.41
N HIS A 710 -44.79 -14.24 -10.54
CA HIS A 710 -45.35 -12.91 -10.80
C HIS A 710 -46.85 -12.85 -10.55
N GLU A 711 -47.59 -13.85 -11.06
CA GLU A 711 -49.06 -13.89 -10.92
C GLU A 711 -49.53 -14.08 -9.48
N GLU A 712 -48.85 -14.91 -8.71
CA GLU A 712 -49.14 -15.15 -7.30
C GLU A 712 -48.87 -13.90 -6.46
N LEU A 713 -47.73 -13.26 -6.65
CA LEU A 713 -47.32 -12.06 -5.89
C LEU A 713 -48.20 -10.85 -6.22
N MET A 714 -48.63 -10.71 -7.48
CA MET A 714 -49.59 -9.66 -7.86
C MET A 714 -50.99 -9.87 -7.23
N LYS A 715 -51.43 -11.13 -7.10
CA LYS A 715 -52.73 -11.45 -6.42
C LYS A 715 -52.65 -11.18 -4.91
N ASN A 716 -51.50 -11.36 -4.29
CA ASN A 716 -51.33 -11.18 -2.86
C ASN A 716 -51.38 -9.69 -2.44
N GLY A 717 -51.15 -8.74 -3.36
CA GLY A 717 -51.24 -7.30 -3.08
C GLY A 717 -50.18 -6.78 -2.07
N GLY A 718 -49.06 -7.49 -1.91
CA GLY A 718 -48.08 -7.25 -0.88
C GLY A 718 -46.94 -6.28 -1.27
N ALA A 719 -45.72 -6.57 -0.81
CA ALA A 719 -44.55 -5.76 -1.07
C ALA A 719 -44.17 -5.72 -2.56
N TYR A 720 -44.30 -6.86 -3.25
CA TYR A 720 -44.10 -6.96 -4.70
C TYR A 720 -45.02 -6.05 -5.49
N THR A 721 -46.31 -6.10 -5.21
CA THR A 721 -47.30 -5.28 -5.91
C THR A 721 -47.03 -3.79 -5.72
N ARG A 722 -46.60 -3.38 -4.51
CA ARG A 722 -46.23 -1.98 -4.24
C ARG A 722 -45.00 -1.55 -5.04
N LEU A 723 -44.01 -2.44 -5.20
CA LEU A 723 -42.81 -2.15 -6.01
C LEU A 723 -43.18 -1.98 -7.48
N VAL A 724 -43.96 -2.91 -8.03
CA VAL A 724 -44.39 -2.88 -9.44
C VAL A 724 -45.33 -1.71 -9.74
N SER A 725 -46.17 -1.29 -8.77
CA SER A 725 -47.12 -0.17 -8.98
C SER A 725 -46.43 1.21 -8.90
N ASN A 726 -45.21 1.29 -8.38
CA ASN A 726 -44.45 2.52 -8.32
C ASN A 726 -43.47 2.68 -9.50
N GLU A 727 -43.30 1.66 -10.34
CA GLU A 727 -42.63 1.72 -11.63
C GLU A 727 -43.64 2.04 -12.77
#